data_b6daebdefcb898a8ba16f5fd76f37d0c
#
_entry.id   b6daebdefcb898a8ba16f5fd76f37d0c
#
_cell.length_a   1.000
_cell.length_b   1.000
_cell.length_c   1.000
_cell.angle_alpha   90.00
_cell.angle_beta   90.00
_cell.angle_gamma   90.00
#
_symmetry.space_group_name_H-M   'P 1'
#
loop_
_entity.id
_entity.type
_entity.pdbx_description
1 polymer ?
#
loop_
_entity_poly.entity_id
_entity_poly.type
_entity_poly.pdbx_seq_one_letter_code
_entity_poly.pdbx_strand_id
1 'polypeptide(L)'
;MRLPVSWLKDYVDITIPVEEVANLLTLAGLEVEDIHYVGWAMPADGSHGFKTSGISWDREKIVVAEILEVGPHPNADRLTLCKLNDGLQEHTVLTGAPNLFDYKGKGPLSKPIKVAYAKEGATIYDGHAEGLALTTLKRAKIRGVESYSMVCSEKELGISEEHEGVIFLDDDAPVGMPLADYMGDAVFEIKINPNMARNPNVLGIAREVAALTRQPLKKPESKLQVSGESIEGKVKIQITNPELNPRFTLALIRNVELKPSPYWVQCRLKLAGMRPINNVVDATNYTMFEVGEPLHAFDYDVLVKRAGGKPVKIITRNAAAGEKLTTLDGAERILAPANVLVCDEKGSLSLAGVMGGQESEVSGNTVNILLEAAAWNFINIRKTATQHALPSEASYRFSRGVHPALAIEGLKRCLYWMAEWSGGAVAPGIVDNYPLPPKQPVVEITEAEIKRALGMEIPLAEVKEMLERLEFTCELKKDILLVTAPPIRMDIGEGLEGVADVMEEIVRIYGYNRIPETRMADPLPPQRGNLSYEREERVRDIMVSLGLNEVITHRMSSIEAENHLLPKGTESSLEYVRLVNPIAPEYAVMRRSVLASVLEVVEHNVRLRENLAFFEIGQVFSPQGEGLPLEPRRLAFAITGRRYESAWDSKLGVKVDFYDLKGIVEALMSALHLGISYAPAEHPSFHPGKCAAVMLGEVPLGVFGELHPAVQANYDFVSPVLCADFDLEAILSALPIGFDSRPVPEFPPVLEDIAVIVDEALPADRVETLIRLTGGKMLADVKLFDVFHGDQIGAGKKSLAYSLTYQSFDKTLTDADAAQIRNKIVKRLEQEFGAKLRS
;
A
#
# COMPACT_ATOMS: atom_id res chain seq x y z
N MET A 1 12.97 6.79 -6.10
CA MET A 1 14.38 7.16 -6.41
C MET A 1 14.54 8.65 -6.18
N ARG A 2 15.58 9.04 -5.43
CA ARG A 2 15.95 10.45 -5.26
C ARG A 2 16.93 10.86 -6.36
N LEU A 3 16.65 11.96 -7.04
CA LEU A 3 17.46 12.43 -8.18
C LEU A 3 17.77 13.92 -8.06
N PRO A 4 19.04 14.30 -7.79
CA PRO A 4 19.48 15.70 -7.85
C PRO A 4 19.38 16.25 -9.27
N VAL A 5 18.73 17.41 -9.43
CA VAL A 5 18.57 18.06 -10.75
C VAL A 5 19.90 18.59 -11.30
N SER A 6 20.83 19.00 -10.41
CA SER A 6 22.17 19.37 -10.84
C SER A 6 22.89 18.22 -11.55
N TRP A 7 22.70 16.97 -11.06
CA TRP A 7 23.27 15.78 -11.69
C TRP A 7 22.63 15.47 -13.05
N LEU A 8 21.29 15.69 -13.14
CA LEU A 8 20.56 15.52 -14.39
C LEU A 8 21.04 16.49 -15.48
N LYS A 9 21.43 17.73 -15.12
CA LYS A 9 21.96 18.75 -16.02
C LYS A 9 23.30 18.38 -16.68
N ASP A 10 24.05 17.43 -16.15
CA ASP A 10 25.26 16.94 -16.79
C ASP A 10 24.97 16.23 -18.13
N TYR A 11 23.74 15.65 -18.25
CA TYR A 11 23.32 14.79 -19.37
C TYR A 11 22.26 15.40 -20.29
N VAL A 12 21.54 16.42 -19.83
CA VAL A 12 20.54 17.12 -20.64
C VAL A 12 20.44 18.59 -20.24
N ASP A 13 20.31 19.47 -21.22
CA ASP A 13 20.11 20.91 -20.95
C ASP A 13 18.67 21.14 -20.49
N ILE A 14 18.51 21.59 -19.25
CA ILE A 14 17.20 21.93 -18.65
C ILE A 14 17.03 23.43 -18.72
N THR A 15 16.18 23.89 -19.66
CA THR A 15 15.91 25.32 -19.93
C THR A 15 14.54 25.77 -19.40
N ILE A 16 13.73 24.84 -18.87
CA ILE A 16 12.41 25.07 -18.31
C ILE A 16 12.47 24.98 -16.77
N PRO A 17 11.47 25.52 -16.04
CA PRO A 17 11.38 25.39 -14.60
C PRO A 17 11.42 23.93 -14.13
N VAL A 18 11.96 23.73 -12.92
CA VAL A 18 12.11 22.38 -12.32
C VAL A 18 10.75 21.68 -12.19
N GLU A 19 9.72 22.42 -11.83
CA GLU A 19 8.34 21.93 -11.66
C GLU A 19 7.73 21.50 -13.00
N GLU A 20 8.10 22.17 -14.09
CA GLU A 20 7.64 21.79 -15.42
C GLU A 20 8.31 20.48 -15.88
N VAL A 21 9.60 20.28 -15.55
CA VAL A 21 10.29 19.00 -15.77
C VAL A 21 9.59 17.88 -14.98
N ALA A 22 9.25 18.14 -13.71
CA ALA A 22 8.53 17.18 -12.86
C ALA A 22 7.15 16.81 -13.44
N ASN A 23 6.43 17.80 -13.98
CA ASN A 23 5.15 17.58 -14.63
C ASN A 23 5.28 16.73 -15.91
N LEU A 24 6.26 17.04 -16.77
CA LEU A 24 6.52 16.26 -17.99
C LEU A 24 6.86 14.80 -17.66
N LEU A 25 7.71 14.55 -16.66
CA LEU A 25 8.07 13.22 -16.21
C LEU A 25 6.84 12.46 -15.69
N THR A 26 6.04 13.12 -14.84
CA THR A 26 4.81 12.53 -14.27
C THR A 26 3.82 12.14 -15.35
N LEU A 27 3.57 13.03 -16.33
CA LEU A 27 2.68 12.75 -17.46
C LEU A 27 3.22 11.64 -18.38
N ALA A 28 4.53 11.42 -18.39
CA ALA A 28 5.17 10.34 -19.15
C ALA A 28 5.34 9.02 -18.38
N GLY A 29 4.70 8.87 -17.20
CA GLY A 29 4.69 7.65 -16.40
C GLY A 29 5.80 7.53 -15.35
N LEU A 30 6.56 8.60 -15.11
CA LEU A 30 7.58 8.71 -14.07
C LEU A 30 7.11 9.69 -12.99
N GLU A 31 6.22 9.24 -12.11
CA GLU A 31 5.55 10.05 -11.09
C GLU A 31 6.56 10.71 -10.15
N VAL A 32 6.61 12.04 -10.15
CA VAL A 32 7.37 12.83 -9.18
C VAL A 32 6.46 13.09 -7.98
N GLU A 33 6.77 12.48 -6.84
CA GLU A 33 5.95 12.57 -5.61
C GLU A 33 6.26 13.81 -4.77
N ASP A 34 7.54 14.25 -4.77
CA ASP A 34 8.03 15.40 -3.99
C ASP A 34 9.18 16.06 -4.73
N ILE A 35 9.34 17.38 -4.56
CA ILE A 35 10.50 18.17 -4.98
C ILE A 35 11.14 18.77 -3.75
N HIS A 36 12.29 18.23 -3.34
CA HIS A 36 13.02 18.71 -2.17
C HIS A 36 14.08 19.72 -2.59
N TYR A 37 13.92 20.97 -2.17
CA TYR A 37 14.86 22.07 -2.46
C TYR A 37 15.96 22.15 -1.42
N VAL A 38 17.20 22.25 -1.89
CA VAL A 38 18.39 22.41 -1.07
C VAL A 38 19.13 23.64 -1.58
N GLY A 39 18.88 24.78 -1.00
CA GLY A 39 19.52 26.04 -1.36
C GLY A 39 18.88 26.82 -2.50
N TRP A 40 18.34 26.19 -3.52
CA TRP A 40 17.61 26.91 -4.56
C TRP A 40 16.32 27.54 -4.03
N ALA A 41 15.86 28.63 -4.67
CA ALA A 41 14.61 29.27 -4.30
C ALA A 41 13.41 28.33 -4.54
N MET A 42 12.64 28.12 -3.49
CA MET A 42 11.37 27.36 -3.61
C MET A 42 10.33 28.23 -4.32
N PRO A 43 9.50 27.68 -5.21
CA PRO A 43 8.39 28.37 -5.81
C PRO A 43 7.34 28.75 -4.75
N ALA A 44 6.49 29.74 -5.07
CA ALA A 44 5.37 30.11 -4.20
C ALA A 44 4.40 28.93 -4.04
N ASP A 45 3.89 28.74 -2.81
CA ASP A 45 2.96 27.65 -2.49
C ASP A 45 1.76 27.62 -3.43
N GLY A 46 1.45 26.41 -3.93
CA GLY A 46 0.26 26.12 -4.74
C GLY A 46 0.36 26.51 -6.22
N SER A 47 1.52 26.99 -6.68
CA SER A 47 1.67 27.45 -8.09
C SER A 47 1.82 26.28 -9.09
N HIS A 48 2.13 25.05 -8.66
CA HIS A 48 2.53 23.95 -9.57
C HIS A 48 1.92 22.56 -9.24
N GLY A 49 1.17 22.40 -8.16
CA GLY A 49 0.49 21.13 -7.82
C GLY A 49 1.36 20.02 -7.23
N PHE A 50 2.67 20.22 -7.11
CA PHE A 50 3.58 19.27 -6.46
C PHE A 50 3.78 19.58 -4.99
N LYS A 51 4.00 18.54 -4.19
CA LYS A 51 4.51 18.70 -2.83
C LYS A 51 5.95 19.18 -2.91
N THR A 52 6.25 20.24 -2.16
CA THR A 52 7.59 20.80 -2.07
C THR A 52 8.06 20.84 -0.62
N SER A 53 9.34 20.60 -0.42
CA SER A 53 9.98 20.59 0.89
C SER A 53 11.39 21.17 0.80
N GLY A 54 12.06 21.39 1.95
CA GLY A 54 13.45 21.81 2.00
C GLY A 54 13.66 23.24 2.46
N ILE A 55 14.80 23.82 2.08
CA ILE A 55 15.24 25.14 2.50
C ILE A 55 15.85 25.93 1.34
N SER A 56 15.49 27.22 1.21
CA SER A 56 16.14 28.15 0.30
C SER A 56 17.26 28.90 1.04
N TRP A 57 18.44 28.98 0.45
CA TRP A 57 19.55 29.73 1.04
C TRP A 57 19.55 31.17 0.56
N ASP A 58 19.66 32.10 1.48
CA ASP A 58 19.80 33.54 1.19
C ASP A 58 21.14 33.78 0.48
N ARG A 59 21.08 34.26 -0.77
CA ARG A 59 22.23 34.40 -1.67
C ARG A 59 23.28 35.40 -1.17
N GLU A 60 22.86 36.38 -0.36
CA GLU A 60 23.76 37.40 0.18
C GLU A 60 24.37 36.99 1.52
N LYS A 61 23.66 36.09 2.24
CA LYS A 61 24.02 35.72 3.61
C LYS A 61 24.67 34.35 3.73
N ILE A 62 24.44 33.43 2.79
CA ILE A 62 25.03 32.09 2.81
C ILE A 62 25.95 31.94 1.61
N VAL A 63 27.25 31.96 1.87
CA VAL A 63 28.29 32.09 0.84
C VAL A 63 29.44 31.12 1.05
N VAL A 64 30.24 30.90 0.01
CA VAL A 64 31.53 30.21 0.11
C VAL A 64 32.53 31.16 0.82
N ALA A 65 33.21 30.63 1.83
CA ALA A 65 34.27 31.38 2.53
C ALA A 65 35.51 30.49 2.71
N GLU A 66 36.60 31.08 3.17
CA GLU A 66 37.83 30.34 3.47
C GLU A 66 38.33 30.60 4.87
N ILE A 67 38.67 29.55 5.61
CA ILE A 67 39.33 29.64 6.92
C ILE A 67 40.81 29.82 6.69
N LEU A 68 41.37 30.89 7.24
CA LEU A 68 42.78 31.26 7.16
C LEU A 68 43.59 30.76 8.38
N GLU A 69 42.97 30.70 9.53
CA GLU A 69 43.58 30.30 10.81
C GLU A 69 42.50 29.72 11.77
N VAL A 70 42.89 28.72 12.57
CA VAL A 70 42.05 28.14 13.62
C VAL A 70 42.74 28.30 14.97
N GLY A 71 42.26 29.24 15.79
CA GLY A 71 42.77 29.56 17.11
C GLY A 71 41.98 28.90 18.27
N PRO A 72 42.56 28.81 19.46
CA PRO A 72 41.86 28.32 20.64
C PRO A 72 40.88 29.38 21.19
N HIS A 73 39.73 28.91 21.73
CA HIS A 73 38.82 29.79 22.47
C HIS A 73 39.40 30.11 23.88
N PRO A 74 39.38 31.39 24.34
CA PRO A 74 40.02 31.76 25.59
C PRO A 74 39.41 31.11 26.84
N ASN A 75 38.13 30.71 26.80
CA ASN A 75 37.38 30.23 27.96
C ASN A 75 36.69 28.88 27.73
N ALA A 76 37.07 28.11 26.66
CA ALA A 76 36.41 26.84 26.36
C ALA A 76 37.31 25.92 25.50
N ASP A 77 37.69 24.76 26.03
CA ASP A 77 38.58 23.82 25.33
C ASP A 77 37.95 23.15 24.09
N ARG A 78 36.63 22.96 24.15
CA ARG A 78 35.86 22.33 23.05
C ARG A 78 35.39 23.32 21.96
N LEU A 79 35.79 24.57 22.02
CA LEU A 79 35.48 25.61 21.04
C LEU A 79 36.73 26.11 20.34
N THR A 80 36.58 26.54 19.10
CA THR A 80 37.61 27.13 18.26
C THR A 80 37.15 28.46 17.71
N LEU A 81 38.10 29.35 17.44
CA LEU A 81 37.91 30.62 16.78
C LEU A 81 38.56 30.55 15.40
N CYS A 82 37.74 30.60 14.36
CA CYS A 82 38.21 30.56 12.99
C CYS A 82 38.34 32.00 12.46
N LYS A 83 39.51 32.36 12.00
CA LYS A 83 39.70 33.56 11.19
C LYS A 83 39.30 33.21 9.76
N LEU A 84 38.26 33.85 9.26
CA LEU A 84 37.60 33.51 8.02
C LEU A 84 37.52 34.72 7.10
N ASN A 85 37.75 34.52 5.78
CA ASN A 85 37.57 35.50 4.72
C ASN A 85 36.34 35.11 3.87
N ASP A 86 35.37 36.01 3.72
CA ASP A 86 34.17 35.81 2.90
C ASP A 86 34.27 36.43 1.50
N GLY A 87 35.46 36.83 1.08
CA GLY A 87 35.73 37.52 -0.17
C GLY A 87 35.55 39.02 -0.12
N LEU A 88 34.94 39.56 0.94
CA LEU A 88 34.76 41.00 1.15
C LEU A 88 35.52 41.48 2.37
N GLN A 89 35.54 40.75 3.44
CA GLN A 89 36.20 41.09 4.70
C GLN A 89 36.53 39.82 5.54
N GLU A 90 37.39 40.03 6.54
CA GLU A 90 37.76 39.01 7.50
C GLU A 90 36.78 39.01 8.69
N HIS A 91 36.43 37.80 9.14
CA HIS A 91 35.54 37.56 10.28
C HIS A 91 36.22 36.65 11.30
N THR A 92 35.81 36.75 12.54
CA THR A 92 36.12 35.75 13.58
C THR A 92 34.84 34.95 13.87
N VAL A 93 34.84 33.66 13.57
CA VAL A 93 33.70 32.76 13.71
C VAL A 93 33.99 31.73 14.78
N LEU A 94 33.06 31.57 15.69
CA LEU A 94 33.11 30.56 16.77
C LEU A 94 32.43 29.28 16.34
N THR A 95 33.11 28.15 16.53
CA THR A 95 32.56 26.83 16.23
C THR A 95 33.04 25.75 17.20
N GLY A 96 32.24 24.72 17.40
CA GLY A 96 32.58 23.51 18.18
C GLY A 96 32.92 22.30 17.29
N ALA A 97 33.03 22.46 15.98
CA ALA A 97 33.18 21.37 15.03
C ALA A 97 34.46 20.56 15.23
N PRO A 98 34.38 19.25 15.48
CA PRO A 98 35.55 18.40 15.81
C PRO A 98 36.56 18.32 14.67
N ASN A 99 36.14 18.38 13.42
CA ASN A 99 37.00 18.28 12.23
C ASN A 99 37.93 19.49 12.04
N LEU A 100 37.74 20.54 12.83
CA LEU A 100 38.68 21.68 12.87
C LEU A 100 39.71 21.58 13.98
N PHE A 101 39.58 20.63 14.92
CA PHE A 101 40.51 20.53 16.07
C PHE A 101 41.95 20.22 15.66
N ASP A 102 42.15 19.45 14.59
CA ASP A 102 43.50 19.15 14.08
C ASP A 102 44.26 20.39 13.60
N TYR A 103 43.57 21.48 13.30
CA TYR A 103 44.18 22.75 12.85
C TYR A 103 44.35 23.76 13.99
N LYS A 104 43.80 23.50 15.15
CA LYS A 104 43.76 24.42 16.29
C LYS A 104 45.15 24.79 16.81
N GLY A 105 45.44 26.09 16.87
CA GLY A 105 46.71 26.62 17.41
C GLY A 105 47.95 26.41 16.56
N LYS A 106 47.81 25.99 15.31
CA LYS A 106 48.94 25.80 14.37
C LYS A 106 49.33 27.09 13.63
N GLY A 107 48.66 28.21 13.96
CA GLY A 107 48.86 29.51 13.24
C GLY A 107 48.17 29.55 11.88
N PRO A 108 48.56 30.48 11.00
CA PRO A 108 47.99 30.59 9.66
C PRO A 108 48.16 29.29 8.88
N LEU A 109 47.06 28.86 8.22
CA LEU A 109 47.08 27.66 7.42
C LEU A 109 47.90 27.84 6.15
N SER A 110 48.72 26.85 5.82
CA SER A 110 49.49 26.84 4.57
C SER A 110 48.61 26.83 3.32
N LYS A 111 47.44 26.24 3.46
CA LYS A 111 46.38 26.22 2.46
C LYS A 111 45.05 26.53 3.17
N PRO A 112 44.34 27.61 2.80
CA PRO A 112 43.03 27.93 3.35
C PRO A 112 42.01 26.78 3.15
N ILE A 113 41.12 26.57 4.12
CA ILE A 113 40.06 25.57 4.02
C ILE A 113 38.79 26.27 3.54
N LYS A 114 38.25 25.81 2.41
CA LYS A 114 36.97 26.30 1.88
C LYS A 114 35.80 25.72 2.66
N VAL A 115 34.85 26.59 3.04
CA VAL A 115 33.68 26.21 3.90
C VAL A 115 32.41 26.93 3.48
N ALA A 116 31.28 26.36 3.86
CA ALA A 116 29.98 27.03 3.81
C ALA A 116 29.82 27.97 5.00
N TYR A 117 29.58 29.25 4.73
CA TYR A 117 29.52 30.31 5.74
C TYR A 117 28.17 31.02 5.75
N ALA A 118 27.50 31.06 6.90
CA ALA A 118 26.27 31.79 7.14
C ALA A 118 26.50 33.06 7.96
N LYS A 119 26.13 34.23 7.40
CA LYS A 119 26.22 35.56 8.00
C LYS A 119 25.09 35.83 8.97
N GLU A 120 25.19 36.91 9.75
CA GLU A 120 24.12 37.40 10.63
C GLU A 120 22.80 37.60 9.85
N GLY A 121 21.69 37.10 10.41
CA GLY A 121 20.37 37.13 9.79
C GLY A 121 20.14 36.08 8.70
N ALA A 122 21.05 35.14 8.49
CA ALA A 122 20.79 33.97 7.68
C ALA A 122 19.79 33.02 8.38
N THR A 123 18.89 32.41 7.63
CA THR A 123 17.97 31.37 8.13
C THR A 123 18.49 30.01 7.67
N ILE A 124 18.68 29.11 8.63
CA ILE A 124 19.19 27.76 8.46
C ILE A 124 18.38 26.79 9.32
N TYR A 125 18.58 25.48 9.19
CA TYR A 125 18.06 24.53 10.17
C TYR A 125 18.88 24.60 11.48
N ASP A 126 18.21 24.35 12.62
CA ASP A 126 18.90 24.23 13.90
C ASP A 126 19.58 22.85 13.98
N GLY A 127 20.90 22.84 13.97
CA GLY A 127 21.71 21.62 14.00
C GLY A 127 21.49 20.75 15.24
N HIS A 128 21.01 21.34 16.36
CA HIS A 128 20.80 20.65 17.64
C HIS A 128 19.35 20.28 17.92
N ALA A 129 18.38 20.82 17.19
CA ALA A 129 16.96 20.46 17.34
C ALA A 129 16.65 19.09 16.71
N GLU A 130 15.66 18.40 17.28
CA GLU A 130 15.08 17.24 16.61
C GLU A 130 14.27 17.69 15.38
N GLY A 131 14.48 17.04 14.23
CA GLY A 131 13.81 17.36 12.99
C GLY A 131 14.35 18.61 12.28
N LEU A 132 13.49 19.24 11.47
CA LEU A 132 13.82 20.34 10.55
C LEU A 132 13.33 21.70 11.08
N ALA A 133 13.73 22.07 12.29
CA ALA A 133 13.39 23.37 12.85
C ALA A 133 14.25 24.47 12.27
N LEU A 134 13.63 25.54 11.74
CA LEU A 134 14.35 26.71 11.21
C LEU A 134 14.78 27.64 12.34
N THR A 135 15.98 28.19 12.22
CA THR A 135 16.54 29.21 13.10
C THR A 135 17.16 30.34 12.28
N THR A 136 17.11 31.55 12.82
CA THR A 136 17.77 32.72 12.21
C THR A 136 18.96 33.15 13.06
N LEU A 137 20.12 33.27 12.47
CA LEU A 137 21.35 33.67 13.18
C LEU A 137 21.23 35.07 13.72
N LYS A 138 21.43 35.21 15.02
CA LYS A 138 21.39 36.48 15.76
C LYS A 138 22.64 36.64 16.56
N ARG A 139 23.03 37.90 16.74
CA ARG A 139 24.20 38.25 17.55
C ARG A 139 24.03 37.84 19.00
N ALA A 140 24.91 37.02 19.52
CA ALA A 140 24.90 36.49 20.87
C ALA A 140 26.34 36.49 21.45
N LYS A 141 26.47 36.44 22.79
CA LYS A 141 27.77 36.22 23.47
C LYS A 141 27.82 34.77 23.97
N ILE A 142 28.77 34.01 23.44
CA ILE A 142 29.03 32.64 23.86
C ILE A 142 30.35 32.61 24.64
N ARG A 143 30.28 32.32 25.94
CA ARG A 143 31.42 32.29 26.85
C ARG A 143 32.38 33.52 26.77
N GLY A 144 31.79 34.70 26.49
CA GLY A 144 32.50 35.96 26.45
C GLY A 144 32.94 36.43 25.06
N VAL A 145 32.83 35.62 24.03
CA VAL A 145 33.11 35.96 22.63
C VAL A 145 31.80 36.22 21.88
N GLU A 146 31.77 37.27 21.04
CA GLU A 146 30.63 37.55 20.17
C GLU A 146 30.55 36.47 19.07
N SER A 147 29.34 35.92 18.89
CA SER A 147 28.99 35.02 17.81
C SER A 147 27.74 35.57 17.12
N TYR A 148 27.84 35.80 15.80
CA TYR A 148 26.77 36.36 14.97
C TYR A 148 26.66 35.67 13.61
N SER A 149 27.58 34.74 13.34
CA SER A 149 27.70 34.00 12.10
C SER A 149 28.24 32.61 12.40
N MET A 150 28.18 31.71 11.45
CA MET A 150 28.70 30.35 11.65
C MET A 150 29.21 29.71 10.37
N VAL A 151 30.13 28.78 10.52
CA VAL A 151 30.48 27.80 9.48
C VAL A 151 29.52 26.61 9.61
N CYS A 152 28.87 26.22 8.52
CA CYS A 152 27.73 25.34 8.53
C CYS A 152 28.13 23.86 8.40
N SER A 153 27.34 23.02 9.09
CA SER A 153 27.27 21.60 8.87
C SER A 153 26.24 21.27 7.76
N GLU A 154 26.17 20.01 7.36
CA GLU A 154 25.21 19.56 6.34
C GLU A 154 23.76 19.64 6.81
N LYS A 155 23.51 19.37 8.10
CA LYS A 155 22.16 19.44 8.68
C LYS A 155 21.61 20.84 8.66
N GLU A 156 22.42 21.84 8.98
CA GLU A 156 22.02 23.25 8.98
C GLU A 156 21.65 23.75 7.59
N LEU A 157 22.22 23.13 6.55
CA LEU A 157 21.91 23.43 5.17
C LEU A 157 20.87 22.50 4.53
N GLY A 158 20.39 21.47 5.25
CA GLY A 158 19.39 20.54 4.75
C GLY A 158 19.91 19.50 3.76
N ILE A 159 21.22 19.22 3.77
CA ILE A 159 21.86 18.25 2.86
C ILE A 159 21.76 16.83 3.44
N SER A 160 22.04 16.67 4.74
CA SER A 160 21.95 15.39 5.47
C SER A 160 21.70 15.62 6.96
N GLU A 161 21.60 14.55 7.76
CA GLU A 161 21.48 14.65 9.22
C GLU A 161 22.83 14.89 9.95
N GLU A 162 23.94 14.98 9.22
CA GLU A 162 25.29 15.19 9.78
C GLU A 162 25.42 16.61 10.32
N HIS A 163 25.65 16.76 11.63
CA HIS A 163 25.69 18.06 12.34
C HIS A 163 26.96 18.29 13.16
N GLU A 164 27.83 17.29 13.33
CA GLU A 164 29.02 17.41 14.18
C GLU A 164 30.17 18.18 13.51
N GLY A 165 30.36 17.98 12.20
CA GLY A 165 31.41 18.59 11.44
C GLY A 165 30.97 19.76 10.55
N VAL A 166 31.84 20.71 10.27
CA VAL A 166 31.60 21.72 9.21
C VAL A 166 31.92 21.15 7.85
N ILE A 167 31.24 21.65 6.82
CA ILE A 167 31.47 21.26 5.44
C ILE A 167 32.82 21.80 4.94
N PHE A 168 33.69 20.90 4.48
CA PHE A 168 34.90 21.28 3.73
C PHE A 168 34.58 21.16 2.24
N LEU A 169 34.51 22.31 1.58
CA LEU A 169 34.28 22.39 0.13
C LEU A 169 35.53 22.04 -0.64
N ASP A 170 35.40 21.77 -1.94
CA ASP A 170 36.52 21.50 -2.81
C ASP A 170 37.41 22.74 -2.93
N ASP A 171 38.70 22.55 -3.20
CA ASP A 171 39.73 23.60 -3.20
C ASP A 171 39.47 24.74 -4.19
N ASP A 172 38.79 24.44 -5.28
CA ASP A 172 38.44 25.37 -6.35
C ASP A 172 37.17 26.19 -6.08
N ALA A 173 36.48 25.96 -4.94
CA ALA A 173 35.29 26.70 -4.57
C ALA A 173 35.55 28.22 -4.50
N PRO A 174 34.82 29.05 -5.29
CA PRO A 174 35.11 30.50 -5.40
C PRO A 174 34.62 31.21 -4.12
N VAL A 175 35.57 31.84 -3.41
CA VAL A 175 35.25 32.62 -2.20
C VAL A 175 34.35 33.82 -2.54
N GLY A 176 33.33 34.02 -1.71
CA GLY A 176 32.30 35.06 -1.86
C GLY A 176 31.15 34.69 -2.80
N MET A 177 31.23 33.56 -3.49
CA MET A 177 30.10 33.08 -4.31
C MET A 177 28.92 32.69 -3.41
N PRO A 178 27.65 33.04 -3.77
CA PRO A 178 26.51 32.52 -3.11
C PRO A 178 26.53 30.99 -3.09
N LEU A 179 26.38 30.38 -1.93
CA LEU A 179 26.46 28.92 -1.81
C LEU A 179 25.40 28.21 -2.67
N ALA A 180 24.21 28.85 -2.84
CA ALA A 180 23.15 28.34 -3.71
C ALA A 180 23.55 28.19 -5.18
N ASP A 181 24.50 29.02 -5.66
CA ASP A 181 25.04 28.94 -7.03
C ASP A 181 26.15 27.89 -7.15
N TYR A 182 26.87 27.64 -6.05
CA TYR A 182 27.96 26.67 -6.04
C TYR A 182 27.45 25.24 -5.89
N MET A 183 26.52 25.01 -4.95
CA MET A 183 26.06 23.64 -4.62
C MET A 183 24.58 23.51 -4.30
N GLY A 184 23.79 24.54 -4.57
CA GLY A 184 22.32 24.45 -4.43
C GLY A 184 21.74 23.47 -5.45
N ASP A 185 20.64 22.80 -5.07
CA ASP A 185 20.01 21.79 -5.89
C ASP A 185 18.49 21.71 -5.63
N ALA A 186 17.80 20.96 -6.47
CA ALA A 186 16.48 20.41 -6.22
C ALA A 186 16.55 18.90 -6.43
N VAL A 187 15.89 18.15 -5.58
CA VAL A 187 15.91 16.68 -5.62
C VAL A 187 14.50 16.18 -5.92
N PHE A 188 14.33 15.49 -7.04
CA PHE A 188 13.09 14.79 -7.35
C PHE A 188 12.99 13.50 -6.57
N GLU A 189 11.85 13.24 -5.95
CA GLU A 189 11.48 11.91 -5.48
C GLU A 189 10.59 11.23 -6.52
N ILE A 190 11.20 10.30 -7.28
CA ILE A 190 10.55 9.66 -8.44
C ILE A 190 10.17 8.23 -8.10
N LYS A 191 8.90 7.89 -8.33
CA LYS A 191 8.40 6.52 -8.26
C LYS A 191 8.65 5.82 -9.59
N ILE A 192 9.42 4.75 -9.56
CA ILE A 192 9.77 3.97 -10.74
C ILE A 192 8.92 2.71 -10.81
N ASN A 193 8.07 2.61 -11.83
CA ASN A 193 7.25 1.44 -12.08
C ASN A 193 8.11 0.24 -12.57
N PRO A 194 7.66 -1.01 -12.36
CA PRO A 194 8.43 -2.20 -12.76
C PRO A 194 8.78 -2.28 -14.25
N ASN A 195 7.90 -1.81 -15.14
CA ASN A 195 8.14 -1.74 -16.59
C ASN A 195 9.12 -0.64 -17.01
N MET A 196 9.49 0.25 -16.07
CA MET A 196 10.48 1.31 -16.29
C MET A 196 11.86 0.95 -15.71
N ALA A 197 12.22 -0.34 -15.75
CA ALA A 197 13.47 -0.87 -15.16
C ALA A 197 14.75 -0.18 -15.66
N ARG A 198 14.72 0.46 -16.83
CA ARG A 198 15.80 1.25 -17.40
C ARG A 198 16.05 2.60 -16.72
N ASN A 199 15.12 3.08 -15.89
CA ASN A 199 15.08 4.45 -15.38
C ASN A 199 15.53 4.65 -13.91
N PRO A 200 15.85 3.63 -13.07
CA PRO A 200 16.35 3.88 -11.72
C PRO A 200 17.82 4.36 -11.70
N ASN A 201 18.14 5.30 -12.57
CA ASN A 201 19.44 5.96 -12.68
C ASN A 201 19.33 7.33 -13.37
N VAL A 202 20.37 8.17 -13.21
CA VAL A 202 20.39 9.54 -13.73
C VAL A 202 20.29 9.59 -15.25
N LEU A 203 21.09 8.76 -15.95
CA LEU A 203 21.12 8.72 -17.42
C LEU A 203 19.78 8.22 -18.00
N GLY A 204 19.10 7.30 -17.31
CA GLY A 204 17.76 6.82 -17.68
C GLY A 204 16.75 7.97 -17.64
N ILE A 205 16.70 8.73 -16.54
CA ILE A 205 15.80 9.89 -16.43
C ILE A 205 16.23 11.01 -17.39
N ALA A 206 17.55 11.23 -17.59
CA ALA A 206 18.04 12.20 -18.56
C ALA A 206 17.58 11.90 -19.99
N ARG A 207 17.53 10.62 -20.37
CA ARG A 207 17.00 10.14 -21.66
C ARG A 207 15.53 10.51 -21.83
N GLU A 208 14.73 10.29 -20.78
CA GLU A 208 13.32 10.65 -20.79
C GLU A 208 13.11 12.18 -20.88
N VAL A 209 13.85 12.96 -20.09
CA VAL A 209 13.80 14.43 -20.15
C VAL A 209 14.24 14.94 -21.53
N ALA A 210 15.31 14.39 -22.08
CA ALA A 210 15.79 14.72 -23.42
C ALA A 210 14.71 14.45 -24.50
N ALA A 211 14.04 13.30 -24.42
CA ALA A 211 12.97 12.93 -25.34
C ALA A 211 11.76 13.86 -25.23
N LEU A 212 11.35 14.20 -24.00
CA LEU A 212 10.19 15.05 -23.71
C LEU A 212 10.43 16.52 -24.05
N THR A 213 11.65 17.04 -23.78
CA THR A 213 12.01 18.44 -24.03
C THR A 213 12.62 18.67 -25.41
N ARG A 214 12.81 17.61 -26.18
CA ARG A 214 13.48 17.64 -27.51
C ARG A 214 14.92 18.19 -27.45
N GLN A 215 15.58 18.00 -26.31
CA GLN A 215 16.98 18.36 -26.12
C GLN A 215 17.90 17.17 -26.46
N PRO A 216 19.15 17.41 -26.88
CA PRO A 216 20.09 16.32 -27.09
C PRO A 216 20.53 15.67 -25.78
N LEU A 217 20.59 14.33 -25.74
CA LEU A 217 21.18 13.58 -24.65
C LEU A 217 22.71 13.59 -24.75
N LYS A 218 23.38 14.05 -23.70
CA LYS A 218 24.84 14.06 -23.55
C LYS A 218 25.28 12.77 -22.89
N LYS A 219 25.81 11.80 -23.64
CA LYS A 219 26.28 10.53 -23.07
C LYS A 219 27.63 10.70 -22.40
N PRO A 220 27.85 10.09 -21.21
CA PRO A 220 29.17 10.19 -20.56
C PRO A 220 30.24 9.45 -21.34
N GLU A 221 31.37 10.12 -21.56
CA GLU A 221 32.56 9.50 -22.13
C GLU A 221 33.42 8.87 -21.04
N SER A 222 33.92 7.65 -21.28
CA SER A 222 34.82 6.93 -20.36
C SER A 222 36.14 6.64 -21.05
N LYS A 223 36.98 7.69 -21.14
CA LYS A 223 38.34 7.57 -21.73
C LYS A 223 39.27 6.98 -20.68
N LEU A 224 39.45 5.65 -20.73
CA LEU A 224 40.38 4.99 -19.84
C LEU A 224 41.81 5.11 -20.30
N GLN A 225 42.68 5.55 -19.40
CA GLN A 225 44.12 5.43 -19.56
C GLN A 225 44.57 4.12 -18.92
N VAL A 226 44.98 3.16 -19.75
CA VAL A 226 45.41 1.84 -19.27
C VAL A 226 46.92 1.79 -19.15
N SER A 227 47.42 1.15 -18.10
CA SER A 227 48.88 1.04 -17.86
C SER A 227 49.19 -0.22 -17.04
N GLY A 228 50.44 -0.65 -17.12
CA GLY A 228 50.97 -1.79 -16.38
C GLY A 228 50.65 -3.12 -17.04
N GLU A 229 50.65 -4.18 -16.26
CA GLU A 229 50.49 -5.55 -16.75
C GLU A 229 49.00 -5.88 -16.99
N SER A 230 48.72 -6.59 -18.10
CA SER A 230 47.40 -7.03 -18.47
C SER A 230 46.75 -7.96 -17.39
N ILE A 231 45.42 -7.91 -17.29
CA ILE A 231 44.60 -8.83 -16.51
C ILE A 231 44.57 -10.24 -17.13
N GLU A 232 44.89 -10.37 -18.43
CA GLU A 232 44.87 -11.66 -19.15
C GLU A 232 45.75 -12.73 -18.48
N GLY A 233 45.23 -13.92 -18.35
CA GLY A 233 45.86 -15.02 -17.67
C GLY A 233 45.93 -14.94 -16.13
N LYS A 234 45.62 -13.79 -15.52
CA LYS A 234 45.60 -13.60 -14.06
C LYS A 234 44.24 -13.87 -13.43
N VAL A 235 43.16 -13.69 -14.21
CA VAL A 235 41.79 -13.89 -13.75
C VAL A 235 41.03 -14.74 -14.77
N LYS A 236 40.13 -15.63 -14.30
CA LYS A 236 39.24 -16.43 -15.13
C LYS A 236 37.83 -16.38 -14.58
N ILE A 237 36.83 -16.43 -15.46
CA ILE A 237 35.41 -16.47 -15.11
C ILE A 237 34.81 -17.82 -15.55
N GLN A 238 34.10 -18.47 -14.64
CA GLN A 238 33.30 -19.66 -14.92
C GLN A 238 31.85 -19.39 -14.50
N ILE A 239 30.94 -19.35 -15.46
CA ILE A 239 29.49 -19.27 -15.24
C ILE A 239 28.94 -20.71 -15.30
N THR A 240 28.34 -21.21 -14.21
CA THR A 240 27.76 -22.57 -14.18
C THR A 240 26.32 -22.63 -14.67
N ASN A 241 25.57 -21.51 -14.52
CA ASN A 241 24.20 -21.41 -14.98
C ASN A 241 23.98 -20.08 -15.74
N PRO A 242 24.04 -20.09 -17.06
CA PRO A 242 23.87 -18.89 -17.89
C PRO A 242 22.49 -18.23 -17.77
N GLU A 243 21.43 -19.00 -17.46
CA GLU A 243 20.08 -18.44 -17.29
C GLU A 243 19.96 -17.58 -16.03
N LEU A 244 20.77 -17.88 -15.00
CA LEU A 244 20.81 -17.11 -13.76
C LEU A 244 21.85 -15.99 -13.80
N ASN A 245 22.92 -16.16 -14.60
CA ASN A 245 23.97 -15.17 -14.82
C ASN A 245 24.32 -15.10 -16.32
N PRO A 246 23.61 -14.31 -17.12
CA PRO A 246 23.82 -14.24 -18.55
C PRO A 246 25.15 -13.55 -18.96
N ARG A 247 25.74 -12.72 -18.12
CA ARG A 247 27.04 -12.10 -18.36
C ARG A 247 27.74 -11.76 -17.05
N PHE A 248 29.06 -11.95 -17.04
CA PHE A 248 29.92 -11.59 -15.93
C PHE A 248 31.23 -10.97 -16.47
N THR A 249 31.62 -9.79 -15.99
CA THR A 249 32.80 -9.08 -16.45
C THR A 249 33.69 -8.68 -15.29
N LEU A 250 35.01 -8.69 -15.51
CA LEU A 250 36.00 -8.32 -14.52
C LEU A 250 37.08 -7.41 -15.13
N ALA A 251 37.49 -6.40 -14.37
CA ALA A 251 38.62 -5.55 -14.67
C ALA A 251 39.47 -5.33 -13.42
N LEU A 252 40.75 -5.00 -13.62
CA LEU A 252 41.72 -4.81 -12.56
C LEU A 252 42.22 -3.37 -12.53
N ILE A 253 42.20 -2.72 -11.38
CA ILE A 253 42.84 -1.46 -11.11
C ILE A 253 43.81 -1.63 -9.94
N ARG A 254 45.01 -1.07 -10.05
CA ARG A 254 46.09 -1.23 -9.10
C ARG A 254 46.52 0.10 -8.50
N ASN A 255 47.18 -0.01 -7.34
CA ASN A 255 47.77 1.12 -6.65
C ASN A 255 46.76 2.21 -6.33
N VAL A 256 45.54 1.80 -5.91
CA VAL A 256 44.52 2.74 -5.46
C VAL A 256 44.91 3.30 -4.10
N GLU A 257 44.73 4.60 -3.92
CA GLU A 257 44.82 5.28 -2.63
C GLU A 257 43.45 5.48 -2.07
N LEU A 258 43.12 4.81 -0.94
CA LEU A 258 41.85 4.98 -0.27
C LEU A 258 41.80 6.28 0.51
N LYS A 259 40.80 7.11 0.18
CA LYS A 259 40.56 8.42 0.81
C LYS A 259 39.07 8.78 0.65
N PRO A 260 38.59 9.81 1.33
CA PRO A 260 37.25 10.34 1.03
C PRO A 260 37.11 10.75 -0.42
N SER A 261 35.94 10.54 -1.01
CA SER A 261 35.62 11.03 -2.35
C SER A 261 35.60 12.56 -2.38
N PRO A 262 35.74 13.20 -3.54
CA PRO A 262 35.54 14.65 -3.67
C PRO A 262 34.18 15.07 -3.06
N TYR A 263 34.13 16.25 -2.43
CA TYR A 263 32.93 16.63 -1.68
C TYR A 263 31.68 16.72 -2.56
N TRP A 264 31.78 17.18 -3.79
CA TRP A 264 30.67 17.21 -4.73
C TRP A 264 30.08 15.82 -5.02
N VAL A 265 30.91 14.76 -5.03
CA VAL A 265 30.47 13.35 -5.17
C VAL A 265 29.67 12.93 -3.93
N GLN A 266 30.24 13.19 -2.74
CA GLN A 266 29.61 12.89 -1.47
C GLN A 266 28.24 13.56 -1.36
N CYS A 267 28.16 14.85 -1.76
CA CYS A 267 26.91 15.62 -1.74
C CYS A 267 25.84 14.98 -2.66
N ARG A 268 26.21 14.65 -3.92
CA ARG A 268 25.29 13.99 -4.87
C ARG A 268 24.81 12.64 -4.36
N LEU A 269 25.68 11.82 -3.78
CA LEU A 269 25.29 10.54 -3.19
C LEU A 269 24.34 10.73 -2.01
N LYS A 270 24.60 11.68 -1.11
CA LYS A 270 23.72 12.00 0.03
C LYS A 270 22.35 12.47 -0.43
N LEU A 271 22.31 13.38 -1.39
CA LEU A 271 21.05 13.85 -1.98
C LEU A 271 20.28 12.74 -2.71
N ALA A 272 21.00 11.76 -3.29
CA ALA A 272 20.41 10.55 -3.87
C ALA A 272 20.00 9.49 -2.82
N GLY A 273 20.27 9.75 -1.52
CA GLY A 273 19.91 8.85 -0.41
C GLY A 273 20.95 7.78 -0.07
N MET A 274 22.19 7.92 -0.57
CA MET A 274 23.29 6.97 -0.32
C MET A 274 24.37 7.60 0.57
N ARG A 275 24.79 6.85 1.59
CA ARG A 275 25.87 7.26 2.48
C ARG A 275 27.23 7.07 1.78
N PRO A 276 28.06 8.11 1.64
CA PRO A 276 29.44 7.98 1.18
C PRO A 276 30.30 7.19 2.16
N ILE A 277 31.26 6.41 1.63
CA ILE A 277 32.14 5.54 2.44
C ILE A 277 33.60 5.88 2.16
N ASN A 278 34.07 5.66 0.94
CA ASN A 278 35.38 6.01 0.44
C ASN A 278 35.37 6.07 -1.09
N ASN A 279 36.38 6.65 -1.68
CA ASN A 279 36.46 6.91 -3.12
C ASN A 279 36.31 5.66 -4.02
N VAL A 280 36.62 4.46 -3.54
CA VAL A 280 36.45 3.19 -4.29
C VAL A 280 34.99 2.72 -4.24
N VAL A 281 34.44 2.62 -3.04
CA VAL A 281 33.04 2.20 -2.86
C VAL A 281 32.07 3.24 -3.42
N ASP A 282 32.38 4.51 -3.24
CA ASP A 282 31.58 5.61 -3.79
C ASP A 282 31.61 5.61 -5.32
N ALA A 283 32.71 5.22 -5.97
CA ALA A 283 32.74 5.07 -7.42
C ALA A 283 31.81 3.98 -7.93
N THR A 284 31.67 2.86 -7.21
CA THR A 284 30.68 1.82 -7.56
C THR A 284 29.25 2.30 -7.37
N ASN A 285 28.96 2.95 -6.23
CA ASN A 285 27.64 3.52 -5.93
C ASN A 285 27.27 4.66 -6.89
N TYR A 286 28.20 5.57 -7.15
CA TYR A 286 27.98 6.67 -8.07
C TYR A 286 27.67 6.17 -9.49
N THR A 287 28.43 5.19 -9.99
CA THR A 287 28.20 4.59 -11.31
C THR A 287 26.85 3.87 -11.36
N MET A 288 26.46 3.15 -10.31
CA MET A 288 25.15 2.52 -10.21
C MET A 288 24.01 3.55 -10.31
N PHE A 289 24.12 4.70 -9.61
CA PHE A 289 23.13 5.76 -9.74
C PHE A 289 23.23 6.50 -11.09
N GLU A 290 24.43 6.64 -11.65
CA GLU A 290 24.67 7.35 -12.91
C GLU A 290 24.11 6.62 -14.11
N VAL A 291 24.47 5.33 -14.30
CA VAL A 291 24.17 4.55 -15.52
C VAL A 291 23.26 3.32 -15.29
N GLY A 292 22.97 2.97 -14.04
CA GLY A 292 22.04 1.89 -13.70
C GLY A 292 22.65 0.48 -13.60
N GLU A 293 23.96 0.35 -13.68
CA GLU A 293 24.68 -0.91 -13.48
C GLU A 293 25.22 -1.00 -12.06
N PRO A 294 24.74 -1.91 -11.20
CA PRO A 294 25.38 -2.16 -9.92
C PRO A 294 26.69 -2.94 -10.08
N LEU A 295 27.72 -2.47 -9.36
CA LEU A 295 29.05 -3.06 -9.41
C LEU A 295 29.51 -3.50 -8.03
N HIS A 296 30.50 -4.40 -8.00
CA HIS A 296 31.14 -4.82 -6.76
C HIS A 296 32.67 -4.77 -6.88
N ALA A 297 33.33 -4.27 -5.85
CA ALA A 297 34.77 -4.16 -5.76
C ALA A 297 35.30 -5.18 -4.77
N PHE A 298 36.11 -6.13 -5.24
CA PHE A 298 36.84 -7.07 -4.41
C PHE A 298 38.27 -6.60 -4.15
N ASP A 299 38.80 -6.84 -2.95
CA ASP A 299 40.22 -6.76 -2.68
C ASP A 299 40.95 -7.89 -3.47
N TYR A 300 41.66 -7.47 -4.52
CA TYR A 300 42.33 -8.43 -5.40
C TYR A 300 43.46 -9.19 -4.70
N ASP A 301 44.17 -8.58 -3.77
CA ASP A 301 45.25 -9.21 -3.05
C ASP A 301 44.76 -10.30 -2.10
N VAL A 302 43.58 -10.10 -1.51
CA VAL A 302 42.89 -11.14 -0.74
C VAL A 302 42.54 -12.33 -1.64
N LEU A 303 41.99 -12.09 -2.83
CA LEU A 303 41.63 -13.13 -3.78
C LEU A 303 42.87 -13.93 -4.27
N VAL A 304 43.98 -13.23 -4.55
CA VAL A 304 45.27 -13.87 -4.93
C VAL A 304 45.78 -14.76 -3.79
N LYS A 305 45.74 -14.29 -2.54
CA LYS A 305 46.08 -15.07 -1.35
C LYS A 305 45.17 -16.28 -1.18
N ARG A 306 43.88 -16.12 -1.41
CA ARG A 306 42.92 -17.24 -1.41
C ARG A 306 43.21 -18.23 -2.52
N ALA A 307 43.62 -17.80 -3.70
CA ALA A 307 44.02 -18.66 -4.84
C ALA A 307 45.37 -19.37 -4.65
N GLY A 308 46.12 -19.06 -3.58
CA GLY A 308 47.45 -19.66 -3.32
C GLY A 308 48.49 -19.29 -4.38
N GLY A 309 48.40 -18.07 -4.94
CA GLY A 309 49.31 -17.58 -5.99
C GLY A 309 49.00 -18.08 -7.40
N LYS A 310 47.95 -18.86 -7.59
CA LYS A 310 47.42 -19.21 -8.92
C LYS A 310 46.56 -18.07 -9.49
N PRO A 311 46.26 -18.10 -10.81
CA PRO A 311 45.28 -17.19 -11.34
C PRO A 311 43.94 -17.24 -10.59
N VAL A 312 43.38 -16.08 -10.25
CA VAL A 312 42.10 -15.98 -9.54
C VAL A 312 41.00 -16.53 -10.44
N LYS A 313 40.19 -17.44 -9.92
CA LYS A 313 39.05 -18.01 -10.63
C LYS A 313 37.76 -17.61 -9.94
N ILE A 314 36.97 -16.78 -10.60
CA ILE A 314 35.64 -16.42 -10.14
C ILE A 314 34.62 -17.40 -10.74
N ILE A 315 33.76 -17.95 -9.91
CA ILE A 315 32.76 -18.97 -10.26
C ILE A 315 31.39 -18.47 -9.82
N THR A 316 30.44 -18.40 -10.75
CA THR A 316 29.04 -18.18 -10.38
C THR A 316 28.29 -19.50 -10.37
N ARG A 317 27.62 -19.81 -9.25
CA ARG A 317 26.90 -21.07 -9.05
C ARG A 317 25.73 -20.90 -8.06
N ASN A 318 24.85 -21.86 -8.05
CA ASN A 318 23.87 -21.99 -6.99
C ASN A 318 24.54 -22.36 -5.65
N ALA A 319 23.92 -21.92 -4.56
CA ALA A 319 24.35 -22.31 -3.22
C ALA A 319 24.08 -23.78 -2.95
N ALA A 320 24.90 -24.42 -2.13
CA ALA A 320 24.57 -25.72 -1.53
C ALA A 320 23.52 -25.53 -0.41
N ALA A 321 22.71 -26.55 -0.15
CA ALA A 321 21.73 -26.49 0.94
C ALA A 321 22.42 -26.26 2.29
N GLY A 322 22.03 -25.20 2.99
CA GLY A 322 22.61 -24.84 4.29
C GLY A 322 24.01 -24.23 4.22
N GLU A 323 24.50 -23.86 3.04
CA GLU A 323 25.74 -23.10 2.88
C GLU A 323 25.62 -21.75 3.60
N LYS A 324 26.69 -21.28 4.24
CA LYS A 324 26.71 -20.07 5.04
C LYS A 324 27.57 -19.00 4.39
N LEU A 325 27.13 -17.77 4.49
CA LEU A 325 27.86 -16.57 4.06
C LEU A 325 27.66 -15.45 5.07
N THR A 326 28.75 -14.85 5.54
CA THR A 326 28.70 -13.59 6.28
C THR A 326 28.74 -12.45 5.30
N THR A 327 27.70 -11.64 5.26
CA THR A 327 27.53 -10.48 4.37
C THR A 327 28.16 -9.21 4.96
N LEU A 328 28.30 -8.14 4.15
CA LEU A 328 28.95 -6.87 4.53
C LEU A 328 28.30 -6.18 5.75
N ASP A 329 27.05 -6.49 6.06
CA ASP A 329 26.35 -6.03 7.28
C ASP A 329 26.70 -6.84 8.55
N GLY A 330 27.65 -7.79 8.45
CA GLY A 330 28.10 -8.65 9.53
C GLY A 330 27.17 -9.80 9.89
N ALA A 331 26.06 -9.97 9.19
CA ALA A 331 25.10 -11.03 9.47
C ALA A 331 25.46 -12.35 8.77
N GLU A 332 25.50 -13.46 9.54
CA GLU A 332 25.63 -14.81 8.97
C GLU A 332 24.28 -15.25 8.38
N ARG A 333 24.29 -15.65 7.12
CA ARG A 333 23.08 -16.06 6.38
C ARG A 333 23.16 -17.52 5.97
N ILE A 334 22.08 -18.24 6.22
CA ILE A 334 21.91 -19.63 5.77
C ILE A 334 21.26 -19.60 4.39
N LEU A 335 21.92 -20.16 3.39
CA LEU A 335 21.55 -20.06 1.99
C LEU A 335 20.70 -21.26 1.55
N ALA A 336 19.80 -21.01 0.61
CA ALA A 336 19.01 -22.03 -0.06
C ALA A 336 19.58 -22.36 -1.46
N PRO A 337 19.33 -23.56 -2.01
CA PRO A 337 19.81 -23.96 -3.33
C PRO A 337 19.35 -23.06 -4.48
N ALA A 338 18.31 -22.25 -4.28
CA ALA A 338 17.85 -21.27 -5.25
C ALA A 338 18.72 -20.00 -5.31
N ASN A 339 19.48 -19.69 -4.24
CA ASN A 339 20.32 -18.50 -4.20
C ASN A 339 21.54 -18.68 -5.11
N VAL A 340 21.90 -17.62 -5.83
CA VAL A 340 23.09 -17.59 -6.69
C VAL A 340 24.22 -16.88 -5.95
N LEU A 341 25.42 -17.44 -6.07
CA LEU A 341 26.63 -16.96 -5.42
C LEU A 341 27.70 -16.60 -6.43
N VAL A 342 28.50 -15.60 -6.09
CA VAL A 342 29.83 -15.39 -6.65
C VAL A 342 30.81 -16.07 -5.70
N CYS A 343 31.64 -16.96 -6.21
CA CYS A 343 32.57 -17.82 -5.45
C CYS A 343 33.98 -17.78 -6.04
N ASP A 344 34.95 -18.18 -5.24
CA ASP A 344 36.25 -18.68 -5.74
C ASP A 344 36.35 -20.20 -5.51
N GLU A 345 37.53 -20.78 -5.71
CA GLU A 345 37.75 -22.20 -5.45
C GLU A 345 37.71 -22.58 -3.95
N LYS A 346 37.73 -21.59 -3.03
CA LYS A 346 37.65 -21.81 -1.58
C LYS A 346 36.26 -21.66 -1.00
N GLY A 347 35.35 -20.94 -1.68
CA GLY A 347 34.00 -20.77 -1.19
C GLY A 347 33.31 -19.48 -1.69
N SER A 348 32.20 -19.12 -1.06
CA SER A 348 31.39 -17.97 -1.39
C SER A 348 32.08 -16.64 -1.08
N LEU A 349 31.97 -15.69 -2.01
CA LEU A 349 32.47 -14.31 -1.91
C LEU A 349 31.34 -13.29 -1.78
N SER A 350 30.21 -13.55 -2.44
CA SER A 350 29.05 -12.66 -2.37
C SER A 350 27.74 -13.37 -2.68
N LEU A 351 26.64 -12.84 -2.16
CA LEU A 351 25.29 -13.16 -2.60
C LEU A 351 25.00 -12.36 -3.87
N ALA A 352 25.03 -13.07 -5.00
CA ALA A 352 25.04 -12.47 -6.34
C ALA A 352 23.94 -11.42 -6.54
N GLY A 353 24.32 -10.20 -6.94
CA GLY A 353 23.41 -9.09 -7.22
C GLY A 353 22.62 -8.55 -6.03
N VAL A 354 22.89 -8.99 -4.81
CA VAL A 354 22.22 -8.57 -3.58
C VAL A 354 23.17 -7.92 -2.60
N MET A 355 24.22 -8.63 -2.13
CA MET A 355 25.17 -8.10 -1.15
C MET A 355 26.50 -8.84 -1.18
N GLY A 356 27.61 -8.09 -1.08
CA GLY A 356 28.95 -8.62 -0.96
C GLY A 356 29.17 -9.40 0.35
N GLY A 357 30.18 -10.28 0.36
CA GLY A 357 30.65 -10.96 1.56
C GLY A 357 31.79 -10.20 2.23
N GLN A 358 31.88 -10.32 3.54
CA GLN A 358 32.83 -9.59 4.39
C GLN A 358 34.28 -9.94 4.13
N GLU A 359 34.61 -11.21 3.77
CA GLU A 359 36.00 -11.69 3.64
C GLU A 359 36.80 -11.02 2.49
N SER A 360 36.12 -10.53 1.45
CA SER A 360 36.74 -9.96 0.27
C SER A 360 36.44 -8.47 0.09
N GLU A 361 35.95 -7.81 1.16
CA GLU A 361 35.61 -6.39 1.12
C GLU A 361 36.84 -5.48 0.99
N VAL A 362 36.60 -4.29 0.46
CA VAL A 362 37.59 -3.20 0.40
C VAL A 362 37.83 -2.69 1.83
N SER A 363 39.06 -2.78 2.28
CA SER A 363 39.49 -2.34 3.61
C SER A 363 40.54 -1.23 3.52
N GLY A 364 40.88 -0.57 4.64
CA GLY A 364 41.88 0.47 4.68
C GLY A 364 43.30 0.07 4.16
N ASN A 365 43.54 -1.24 3.99
CA ASN A 365 44.79 -1.76 3.46
C ASN A 365 44.71 -2.20 1.99
N THR A 366 43.60 -2.08 1.35
CA THR A 366 43.38 -2.51 -0.04
C THR A 366 44.14 -1.57 -0.99
N VAL A 367 44.95 -2.15 -1.87
CA VAL A 367 45.78 -1.43 -2.88
C VAL A 367 45.37 -1.81 -4.29
N ASN A 368 44.91 -3.05 -4.50
CA ASN A 368 44.52 -3.55 -5.82
C ASN A 368 43.03 -4.01 -5.77
N ILE A 369 42.25 -3.60 -6.75
CA ILE A 369 40.82 -3.86 -6.85
C ILE A 369 40.53 -4.73 -8.06
N LEU A 370 39.81 -5.84 -7.87
CA LEU A 370 39.13 -6.55 -8.93
C LEU A 370 37.67 -6.08 -8.98
N LEU A 371 37.34 -5.32 -10.03
CA LEU A 371 36.02 -4.74 -10.21
C LEU A 371 35.14 -5.70 -11.00
N GLU A 372 33.94 -5.97 -10.47
CA GLU A 372 32.88 -6.83 -11.04
C GLU A 372 31.76 -5.94 -11.61
N ALA A 373 31.30 -6.29 -12.83
CA ALA A 373 29.98 -5.89 -13.33
C ALA A 373 29.32 -7.10 -14.01
N ALA A 374 28.08 -7.36 -13.66
CA ALA A 374 27.42 -8.59 -14.08
C ALA A 374 25.90 -8.39 -14.30
N ALA A 375 25.30 -9.28 -15.08
CA ALA A 375 23.85 -9.34 -15.23
C ALA A 375 23.29 -10.60 -14.54
N TRP A 376 22.14 -10.44 -13.93
CA TRP A 376 21.49 -11.48 -13.14
C TRP A 376 20.03 -11.68 -13.53
N ASN A 377 19.51 -12.88 -13.35
CA ASN A 377 18.09 -13.16 -13.52
C ASN A 377 17.26 -12.40 -12.47
N PHE A 378 16.44 -11.46 -12.91
CA PHE A 378 15.69 -10.54 -12.04
C PHE A 378 14.70 -11.26 -11.11
N ILE A 379 14.10 -12.38 -11.54
CA ILE A 379 13.20 -13.19 -10.71
C ILE A 379 13.98 -13.83 -9.55
N ASN A 380 15.17 -14.37 -9.86
CA ASN A 380 16.03 -14.98 -8.85
C ASN A 380 16.49 -13.96 -7.82
N ILE A 381 16.97 -12.79 -8.25
CA ILE A 381 17.38 -11.71 -7.34
C ILE A 381 16.24 -11.26 -6.45
N ARG A 382 15.03 -11.07 -7.00
CA ARG A 382 13.84 -10.68 -6.23
C ARG A 382 13.52 -11.70 -5.12
N LYS A 383 13.49 -12.99 -5.48
CA LYS A 383 13.25 -14.08 -4.51
C LYS A 383 14.33 -14.13 -3.43
N THR A 384 15.59 -14.00 -3.81
CA THR A 384 16.73 -14.02 -2.89
C THR A 384 16.68 -12.82 -1.93
N ALA A 385 16.49 -11.60 -2.43
CA ALA A 385 16.39 -10.40 -1.62
C ALA A 385 15.21 -10.46 -0.63
N THR A 386 14.07 -10.98 -1.05
CA THR A 386 12.88 -11.17 -0.19
C THR A 386 13.14 -12.23 0.87
N GLN A 387 13.72 -13.38 0.51
CA GLN A 387 14.02 -14.47 1.42
C GLN A 387 14.94 -14.06 2.57
N HIS A 388 15.93 -13.21 2.27
CA HIS A 388 16.91 -12.75 3.25
C HIS A 388 16.59 -11.38 3.87
N ALA A 389 15.44 -10.76 3.52
CA ALA A 389 15.06 -9.41 3.91
C ALA A 389 16.18 -8.38 3.64
N LEU A 390 16.77 -8.43 2.43
CA LEU A 390 17.88 -7.57 1.99
C LEU A 390 17.48 -6.62 0.84
N PRO A 391 16.76 -5.53 1.13
CA PRO A 391 16.47 -4.50 0.15
C PRO A 391 17.70 -3.59 -0.03
N SER A 392 18.63 -3.97 -0.91
CA SER A 392 19.76 -3.11 -1.30
C SER A 392 19.46 -2.34 -2.59
N GLU A 393 20.18 -1.24 -2.83
CA GLU A 393 20.11 -0.47 -4.10
C GLU A 393 20.49 -1.33 -5.32
N ALA A 394 21.40 -2.28 -5.14
CA ALA A 394 21.73 -3.26 -6.17
C ALA A 394 20.56 -4.22 -6.43
N SER A 395 19.99 -4.82 -5.37
CA SER A 395 18.85 -5.72 -5.51
C SER A 395 17.61 -5.02 -6.05
N TYR A 396 17.42 -3.73 -5.74
CA TYR A 396 16.34 -2.90 -6.28
C TYR A 396 16.40 -2.80 -7.82
N ARG A 397 17.61 -2.63 -8.39
CA ARG A 397 17.82 -2.58 -9.84
C ARG A 397 17.77 -3.95 -10.48
N PHE A 398 18.56 -4.89 -9.98
CA PHE A 398 18.60 -6.24 -10.54
C PHE A 398 17.27 -6.98 -10.47
N SER A 399 16.46 -6.76 -9.43
CA SER A 399 15.13 -7.39 -9.30
C SER A 399 14.09 -6.86 -10.29
N ARG A 400 14.36 -5.73 -10.94
CA ARG A 400 13.56 -5.18 -12.04
C ARG A 400 14.10 -5.55 -13.41
N GLY A 401 15.39 -5.81 -13.50
CA GLY A 401 16.11 -6.18 -14.70
C GLY A 401 17.17 -5.14 -15.07
N VAL A 402 18.41 -5.60 -15.21
CA VAL A 402 19.53 -4.85 -15.77
C VAL A 402 20.04 -5.60 -16.99
N HIS A 403 20.05 -4.93 -18.14
CA HIS A 403 20.39 -5.59 -19.40
C HIS A 403 21.89 -5.95 -19.44
N PRO A 404 22.27 -7.16 -19.88
CA PRO A 404 23.67 -7.61 -19.90
C PRO A 404 24.64 -6.70 -20.69
N ALA A 405 24.14 -5.92 -21.64
CA ALA A 405 24.98 -4.96 -22.36
C ALA A 405 25.55 -3.85 -21.46
N LEU A 406 24.81 -3.48 -20.38
CA LEU A 406 25.26 -2.44 -19.45
C LEU A 406 26.49 -2.82 -18.63
N ALA A 407 26.76 -4.11 -18.43
CA ALA A 407 27.87 -4.57 -17.62
C ALA A 407 29.24 -3.99 -18.10
N ILE A 408 29.51 -4.00 -19.41
CA ILE A 408 30.74 -3.42 -19.97
C ILE A 408 30.77 -1.90 -19.86
N GLU A 409 29.65 -1.24 -20.10
CA GLU A 409 29.55 0.23 -20.05
C GLU A 409 29.71 0.71 -18.60
N GLY A 410 29.00 0.08 -17.66
CA GLY A 410 29.14 0.36 -16.24
C GLY A 410 30.53 0.08 -15.71
N LEU A 411 31.15 -1.05 -16.10
CA LEU A 411 32.50 -1.40 -15.72
C LEU A 411 33.51 -0.31 -16.15
N LYS A 412 33.44 0.11 -17.42
CA LYS A 412 34.31 1.17 -17.93
C LYS A 412 34.08 2.52 -17.24
N ARG A 413 32.83 2.85 -16.98
CA ARG A 413 32.46 4.09 -16.31
C ARG A 413 32.96 4.13 -14.87
N CYS A 414 32.80 3.04 -14.13
CA CYS A 414 33.29 2.92 -12.77
C CYS A 414 34.85 2.99 -12.71
N LEU A 415 35.55 2.30 -13.63
CA LEU A 415 37.01 2.38 -13.72
C LEU A 415 37.50 3.80 -13.97
N TYR A 416 36.76 4.55 -14.80
CA TYR A 416 37.08 5.95 -15.04
C TYR A 416 37.03 6.78 -13.74
N TRP A 417 35.90 6.70 -13.00
CA TRP A 417 35.77 7.41 -11.73
C TRP A 417 36.74 6.90 -10.66
N MET A 418 36.91 5.58 -10.58
CA MET A 418 37.82 5.01 -9.60
C MET A 418 39.26 5.42 -9.83
N ALA A 419 39.72 5.50 -11.10
CA ALA A 419 41.06 6.01 -11.45
C ALA A 419 41.21 7.50 -11.12
N GLU A 420 40.24 8.33 -11.49
CA GLU A 420 40.27 9.79 -11.22
C GLU A 420 40.34 10.09 -9.72
N TRP A 421 39.56 9.36 -8.90
CA TRP A 421 39.46 9.68 -7.48
C TRP A 421 40.49 8.97 -6.61
N SER A 422 41.00 7.81 -7.03
CA SER A 422 41.97 7.04 -6.24
C SER A 422 43.40 7.15 -6.76
N GLY A 423 43.62 7.74 -7.96
CA GLY A 423 44.93 7.73 -8.61
C GLY A 423 45.38 6.34 -9.07
N GLY A 424 44.50 5.33 -9.04
CA GLY A 424 44.83 3.98 -9.44
C GLY A 424 45.08 3.80 -10.91
N ALA A 425 45.88 2.81 -11.26
CA ALA A 425 46.25 2.45 -12.63
C ALA A 425 45.36 1.34 -13.17
N VAL A 426 44.57 1.59 -14.19
CA VAL A 426 43.72 0.57 -14.83
C VAL A 426 44.57 -0.37 -15.66
N ALA A 427 44.52 -1.67 -15.36
CA ALA A 427 45.24 -2.68 -16.12
C ALA A 427 44.67 -2.87 -17.53
N PRO A 428 45.48 -3.13 -18.55
CA PRO A 428 44.99 -3.48 -19.88
C PRO A 428 44.16 -4.75 -19.88
N GLY A 429 43.07 -4.79 -20.66
CA GLY A 429 42.16 -5.93 -20.84
C GLY A 429 40.98 -5.95 -19.90
N ILE A 430 39.93 -6.61 -20.33
CA ILE A 430 38.71 -6.95 -19.56
C ILE A 430 38.46 -8.43 -19.76
N VAL A 431 38.23 -9.15 -18.68
CA VAL A 431 37.76 -10.54 -18.77
C VAL A 431 36.24 -10.51 -18.83
N ASP A 432 35.69 -11.01 -19.92
CA ASP A 432 34.24 -10.99 -20.21
C ASP A 432 33.77 -12.41 -20.57
N ASN A 433 32.75 -12.89 -19.86
CA ASN A 433 32.07 -14.15 -20.16
C ASN A 433 30.59 -13.84 -20.41
N TYR A 434 30.15 -13.97 -21.68
CA TYR A 434 28.80 -13.62 -22.15
C TYR A 434 28.14 -14.81 -22.86
N PRO A 435 27.74 -15.86 -22.13
CA PRO A 435 27.20 -17.07 -22.73
C PRO A 435 25.78 -16.91 -23.28
N LEU A 436 24.99 -15.93 -22.81
CA LEU A 436 23.57 -15.82 -23.16
C LEU A 436 23.22 -14.37 -23.56
N PRO A 437 23.59 -13.92 -24.78
CA PRO A 437 23.17 -12.59 -25.26
C PRO A 437 21.67 -12.60 -25.61
N PRO A 438 20.88 -11.66 -25.08
CA PRO A 438 19.48 -11.55 -25.43
C PRO A 438 19.29 -11.07 -26.88
N LYS A 439 18.18 -11.47 -27.49
CA LYS A 439 17.78 -10.96 -28.80
C LYS A 439 17.17 -9.58 -28.65
N GLN A 440 17.40 -8.74 -29.67
CA GLN A 440 16.70 -7.45 -29.76
C GLN A 440 15.38 -7.64 -30.49
N PRO A 441 14.24 -7.31 -29.89
CA PRO A 441 12.94 -7.39 -30.56
C PRO A 441 12.84 -6.34 -31.67
N VAL A 442 12.19 -6.73 -32.75
CA VAL A 442 11.82 -5.85 -33.87
C VAL A 442 10.30 -5.88 -33.99
N VAL A 443 9.70 -4.70 -33.90
CA VAL A 443 8.24 -4.52 -33.90
C VAL A 443 7.78 -3.78 -35.16
N GLU A 444 6.72 -4.24 -35.81
CA GLU A 444 6.10 -3.60 -36.96
C GLU A 444 4.93 -2.72 -36.53
N ILE A 445 4.95 -1.46 -36.87
CA ILE A 445 3.91 -0.46 -36.56
C ILE A 445 3.31 0.11 -37.85
N THR A 446 2.00 0.24 -37.88
CA THR A 446 1.26 0.86 -38.96
C THR A 446 0.35 1.98 -38.46
N GLU A 447 -0.02 2.94 -39.33
CA GLU A 447 -0.98 4.00 -38.98
C GLU A 447 -2.36 3.43 -38.59
N ALA A 448 -2.76 2.31 -39.24
CA ALA A 448 -4.00 1.62 -38.90
C ALA A 448 -3.99 1.07 -37.49
N GLU A 449 -2.86 0.51 -37.03
CA GLU A 449 -2.68 -0.01 -35.68
C GLU A 449 -2.65 1.13 -34.64
N ILE A 450 -2.00 2.24 -34.95
CA ILE A 450 -2.02 3.44 -34.12
C ILE A 450 -3.45 3.95 -33.95
N LYS A 451 -4.18 4.09 -35.03
CA LYS A 451 -5.58 4.52 -35.00
C LYS A 451 -6.47 3.56 -34.18
N ARG A 452 -6.27 2.25 -34.37
CA ARG A 452 -7.00 1.22 -33.61
C ARG A 452 -6.73 1.30 -32.12
N ALA A 453 -5.46 1.44 -31.73
CA ALA A 453 -5.04 1.40 -30.33
C ALA A 453 -5.28 2.73 -29.61
N LEU A 454 -4.97 3.86 -30.24
CA LEU A 454 -4.99 5.19 -29.60
C LEU A 454 -6.22 6.02 -29.99
N GLY A 455 -7.03 5.59 -30.96
CA GLY A 455 -8.21 6.32 -31.43
C GLY A 455 -7.89 7.61 -32.19
N MET A 456 -6.64 7.81 -32.64
CA MET A 456 -6.16 9.01 -33.26
C MET A 456 -5.19 8.70 -34.41
N GLU A 457 -5.03 9.62 -35.35
CA GLU A 457 -4.12 9.50 -36.46
C GLU A 457 -2.81 10.22 -36.14
N ILE A 458 -1.69 9.48 -36.13
CA ILE A 458 -0.34 10.03 -35.98
C ILE A 458 0.49 9.53 -37.18
N PRO A 459 1.07 10.41 -38.01
CA PRO A 459 1.89 10.01 -39.14
C PRO A 459 3.11 9.18 -38.70
N LEU A 460 3.45 8.10 -39.45
CA LEU A 460 4.63 7.27 -39.12
C LEU A 460 5.94 8.06 -39.07
N ALA A 461 6.07 9.17 -39.81
CA ALA A 461 7.24 10.05 -39.71
C ALA A 461 7.37 10.73 -38.34
N GLU A 462 6.26 11.16 -37.74
CA GLU A 462 6.24 11.74 -36.37
C GLU A 462 6.51 10.66 -35.33
N VAL A 463 5.91 9.47 -35.48
CA VAL A 463 6.18 8.31 -34.62
C VAL A 463 7.65 7.93 -34.63
N LYS A 464 8.25 7.89 -35.82
CA LYS A 464 9.69 7.64 -35.98
C LYS A 464 10.52 8.63 -35.17
N GLU A 465 10.26 9.95 -35.31
CA GLU A 465 10.98 10.98 -34.56
C GLU A 465 10.83 10.81 -33.04
N MET A 466 9.63 10.50 -32.53
CA MET A 466 9.39 10.25 -31.12
C MET A 466 10.19 9.06 -30.59
N LEU A 467 10.17 7.94 -31.30
CA LEU A 467 10.86 6.72 -30.89
C LEU A 467 12.40 6.86 -31.00
N GLU A 468 12.91 7.54 -32.05
CA GLU A 468 14.34 7.80 -32.19
C GLU A 468 14.90 8.68 -31.05
N ARG A 469 14.10 9.62 -30.49
CA ARG A 469 14.46 10.35 -29.27
C ARG A 469 14.61 9.46 -28.04
N LEU A 470 13.95 8.31 -28.00
CA LEU A 470 14.10 7.28 -26.99
C LEU A 470 15.15 6.21 -27.36
N GLU A 471 15.99 6.50 -28.37
CA GLU A 471 17.07 5.64 -28.87
C GLU A 471 16.61 4.34 -29.57
N PHE A 472 15.33 4.24 -29.99
CA PHE A 472 14.92 3.17 -30.87
C PHE A 472 15.53 3.38 -32.27
N THR A 473 15.85 2.28 -32.95
CA THR A 473 16.26 2.35 -34.35
C THR A 473 15.02 2.12 -35.22
N CYS A 474 14.67 3.11 -36.06
CA CYS A 474 13.42 3.08 -36.83
C CYS A 474 13.68 3.10 -38.34
N GLU A 475 13.14 2.13 -39.07
CA GLU A 475 13.21 2.06 -40.53
C GLU A 475 11.80 2.16 -41.13
N LEU A 476 11.51 3.24 -41.86
CA LEU A 476 10.23 3.46 -42.54
C LEU A 476 10.24 2.77 -43.88
N LYS A 477 9.32 1.79 -44.10
CA LYS A 477 9.14 1.04 -45.34
C LYS A 477 7.69 1.19 -45.86
N LYS A 478 7.44 2.09 -46.79
CA LYS A 478 6.10 2.44 -47.30
C LYS A 478 5.15 2.75 -46.10
N ASP A 479 4.24 1.84 -45.79
CA ASP A 479 3.17 2.00 -44.83
C ASP A 479 3.48 1.30 -43.47
N ILE A 480 4.72 0.83 -43.25
CA ILE A 480 5.18 0.11 -42.07
C ILE A 480 6.41 0.78 -41.50
N LEU A 481 6.42 1.01 -40.20
CA LEU A 481 7.59 1.40 -39.45
C LEU A 481 8.16 0.17 -38.71
N LEU A 482 9.37 -0.24 -39.05
CA LEU A 482 10.13 -1.25 -38.31
C LEU A 482 10.84 -0.57 -37.15
N VAL A 483 10.52 -1.00 -35.94
CA VAL A 483 11.03 -0.44 -34.69
C VAL A 483 11.89 -1.47 -34.01
N THR A 484 13.20 -1.22 -33.90
CA THR A 484 14.14 -2.06 -33.16
C THR A 484 14.40 -1.44 -31.79
N ALA A 485 14.12 -2.18 -30.72
CA ALA A 485 14.32 -1.71 -29.35
C ALA A 485 15.82 -1.63 -29.02
N PRO A 486 16.30 -0.57 -28.34
CA PRO A 486 17.68 -0.53 -27.84
C PRO A 486 17.89 -1.59 -26.74
N PRO A 487 19.15 -2.04 -26.52
CA PRO A 487 19.46 -3.12 -25.56
C PRO A 487 18.91 -2.91 -24.15
N ILE A 488 18.84 -1.66 -23.69
CA ILE A 488 18.32 -1.33 -22.34
C ILE A 488 16.82 -1.57 -22.16
N ARG A 489 16.07 -1.81 -23.25
CA ARG A 489 14.62 -2.01 -23.26
C ARG A 489 14.29 -3.50 -23.11
N MET A 490 14.28 -3.98 -21.88
CA MET A 490 13.89 -5.36 -21.54
C MET A 490 12.37 -5.53 -21.43
N ASP A 491 11.63 -4.46 -21.53
CA ASP A 491 10.18 -4.35 -21.40
C ASP A 491 9.45 -4.45 -22.76
N ILE A 492 10.17 -4.39 -23.87
CA ILE A 492 9.58 -4.51 -25.20
C ILE A 492 9.54 -6.00 -25.61
N GLY A 493 8.35 -6.50 -25.83
CA GLY A 493 8.10 -7.88 -26.30
C GLY A 493 8.18 -8.05 -27.82
N GLU A 494 7.82 -9.24 -28.28
CA GLU A 494 7.68 -9.57 -29.72
C GLU A 494 6.20 -9.67 -30.10
N GLY A 495 5.88 -9.54 -31.39
CA GLY A 495 4.53 -9.70 -31.91
C GLY A 495 3.52 -8.71 -31.31
N LEU A 496 2.36 -9.19 -30.87
CA LEU A 496 1.28 -8.33 -30.35
C LEU A 496 1.66 -7.62 -29.04
N GLU A 497 2.44 -8.26 -28.16
CA GLU A 497 2.95 -7.63 -26.94
C GLU A 497 3.86 -6.47 -27.32
N GLY A 498 4.83 -6.68 -28.20
CA GLY A 498 5.73 -5.62 -28.65
C GLY A 498 5.01 -4.44 -29.31
N VAL A 499 3.93 -4.71 -30.06
CA VAL A 499 3.09 -3.64 -30.62
C VAL A 499 2.45 -2.81 -29.50
N ALA A 500 1.91 -3.45 -28.47
CA ALA A 500 1.31 -2.75 -27.34
C ALA A 500 2.35 -1.94 -26.56
N ASP A 501 3.54 -2.51 -26.33
CA ASP A 501 4.64 -1.84 -25.64
C ASP A 501 5.13 -0.60 -26.40
N VAL A 502 5.27 -0.70 -27.73
CA VAL A 502 5.66 0.44 -28.57
C VAL A 502 4.53 1.50 -28.62
N MET A 503 3.25 1.09 -28.61
CA MET A 503 2.12 2.03 -28.50
C MET A 503 2.16 2.81 -27.19
N GLU A 504 2.53 2.19 -26.07
CA GLU A 504 2.75 2.91 -24.80
C GLU A 504 3.83 3.98 -24.96
N GLU A 505 4.95 3.64 -25.60
CA GLU A 505 6.04 4.60 -25.83
C GLU A 505 5.60 5.78 -26.70
N ILE A 506 4.83 5.51 -27.75
CA ILE A 506 4.31 6.57 -28.64
C ILE A 506 3.40 7.51 -27.83
N VAL A 507 2.43 6.98 -27.11
CA VAL A 507 1.41 7.80 -26.44
C VAL A 507 1.96 8.57 -25.26
N ARG A 508 2.92 7.99 -24.49
CA ARG A 508 3.51 8.71 -23.35
C ARG A 508 4.41 9.88 -23.77
N ILE A 509 5.10 9.76 -24.93
CA ILE A 509 5.90 10.87 -25.49
C ILE A 509 5.05 11.87 -26.26
N TYR A 510 3.98 11.40 -26.90
CA TYR A 510 2.96 12.27 -27.53
C TYR A 510 2.25 13.12 -26.47
N GLY A 511 1.89 12.51 -25.35
CA GLY A 511 1.19 13.07 -24.19
C GLY A 511 -0.23 12.55 -24.07
N TYR A 512 -0.51 11.82 -22.98
CA TYR A 512 -1.86 11.30 -22.68
C TYR A 512 -2.93 12.40 -22.60
N ASN A 513 -2.57 13.59 -22.14
CA ASN A 513 -3.44 14.76 -22.07
C ASN A 513 -3.83 15.33 -23.46
N ARG A 514 -3.22 14.86 -24.54
CA ARG A 514 -3.51 15.28 -25.91
C ARG A 514 -4.44 14.29 -26.64
N ILE A 515 -4.77 13.17 -26.00
CA ILE A 515 -5.71 12.20 -26.57
C ILE A 515 -7.12 12.80 -26.48
N PRO A 516 -7.87 12.86 -27.60
CA PRO A 516 -9.22 13.41 -27.59
C PRO A 516 -10.18 12.51 -26.81
N GLU A 517 -11.10 13.13 -26.09
CA GLU A 517 -12.17 12.40 -25.43
C GLU A 517 -13.10 11.76 -26.46
N THR A 518 -13.35 10.47 -26.30
CA THR A 518 -14.33 9.74 -27.12
C THR A 518 -15.67 9.71 -26.41
N ARG A 519 -16.70 10.27 -27.00
CA ARG A 519 -18.08 10.15 -26.50
C ARG A 519 -18.71 8.87 -27.00
N MET A 520 -19.43 8.19 -26.12
CA MET A 520 -20.25 7.04 -26.53
C MET A 520 -21.32 7.51 -27.51
N ALA A 521 -21.28 7.00 -28.72
CA ALA A 521 -22.26 7.26 -29.77
C ALA A 521 -23.23 6.09 -30.01
N ASP A 522 -22.99 4.97 -29.36
CA ASP A 522 -23.83 3.78 -29.45
C ASP A 522 -25.10 3.90 -28.61
N PRO A 523 -26.22 3.30 -29.03
CA PRO A 523 -27.40 3.17 -28.18
C PRO A 523 -27.01 2.43 -26.91
N LEU A 524 -27.53 2.91 -25.78
CA LEU A 524 -27.34 2.21 -24.52
C LEU A 524 -27.85 0.78 -24.65
N PRO A 525 -27.09 -0.23 -24.23
CA PRO A 525 -27.57 -1.60 -24.20
C PRO A 525 -28.82 -1.68 -23.32
N PRO A 526 -29.78 -2.56 -23.65
CA PRO A 526 -30.96 -2.74 -22.83
C PRO A 526 -30.56 -3.03 -21.40
N GLN A 527 -31.11 -2.28 -20.47
CA GLN A 527 -30.85 -2.51 -19.04
C GLN A 527 -31.30 -3.92 -18.68
N ARG A 528 -30.39 -4.67 -18.12
CA ARG A 528 -30.69 -5.95 -17.50
C ARG A 528 -30.67 -5.75 -15.98
N GLY A 529 -31.84 -5.84 -15.36
CA GLY A 529 -31.93 -5.82 -13.90
C GLY A 529 -31.19 -7.02 -13.28
N ASN A 530 -30.61 -6.81 -12.13
CA ASN A 530 -30.12 -7.90 -11.29
C ASN A 530 -31.18 -8.18 -10.20
N LEU A 531 -32.03 -9.15 -10.47
CA LEU A 531 -33.16 -9.48 -9.56
C LEU A 531 -32.69 -9.81 -8.14
N SER A 532 -31.53 -10.43 -8.01
CA SER A 532 -30.97 -10.75 -6.69
C SER A 532 -30.58 -9.50 -5.92
N TYR A 533 -29.94 -8.54 -6.60
CA TYR A 533 -29.58 -7.25 -6.03
C TYR A 533 -30.83 -6.40 -5.69
N GLU A 534 -31.78 -6.32 -6.62
CA GLU A 534 -33.04 -5.58 -6.41
C GLU A 534 -33.84 -6.09 -5.21
N ARG A 535 -33.85 -7.42 -5.02
CA ARG A 535 -34.49 -8.05 -3.87
C ARG A 535 -33.74 -7.76 -2.57
N GLU A 536 -32.41 -7.76 -2.58
CA GLU A 536 -31.59 -7.38 -1.43
C GLU A 536 -31.83 -5.93 -1.04
N GLU A 537 -31.81 -5.00 -2.01
CA GLU A 537 -32.12 -3.59 -1.77
C GLU A 537 -33.52 -3.41 -1.17
N ARG A 538 -34.50 -4.16 -1.64
CA ARG A 538 -35.84 -4.13 -1.04
C ARG A 538 -35.83 -4.58 0.43
N VAL A 539 -35.05 -5.59 0.80
CA VAL A 539 -34.89 -5.99 2.20
C VAL A 539 -34.28 -4.85 3.01
N ARG A 540 -33.23 -4.22 2.47
CA ARG A 540 -32.53 -3.09 3.09
C ARG A 540 -33.47 -1.92 3.35
N ASP A 541 -34.23 -1.52 2.34
CA ASP A 541 -35.20 -0.42 2.45
C ASP A 541 -36.29 -0.70 3.50
N ILE A 542 -36.75 -1.97 3.57
CA ILE A 542 -37.72 -2.37 4.59
C ILE A 542 -37.10 -2.26 5.99
N MET A 543 -35.89 -2.74 6.21
CA MET A 543 -35.21 -2.65 7.52
C MET A 543 -35.02 -1.21 7.96
N VAL A 544 -34.62 -0.33 7.04
CA VAL A 544 -34.50 1.11 7.30
C VAL A 544 -35.86 1.71 7.63
N SER A 545 -36.93 1.35 6.92
CA SER A 545 -38.30 1.83 7.18
C SER A 545 -38.86 1.37 8.53
N LEU A 546 -38.37 0.24 9.05
CA LEU A 546 -38.67 -0.29 10.39
C LEU A 546 -37.84 0.41 11.51
N GLY A 547 -36.98 1.36 11.16
CA GLY A 547 -36.23 2.20 12.11
C GLY A 547 -34.86 1.63 12.49
N LEU A 548 -34.36 0.65 11.76
CA LEU A 548 -33.00 0.16 12.00
C LEU A 548 -31.97 0.92 11.15
N ASN A 549 -30.77 1.09 11.68
CA ASN A 549 -29.65 1.66 10.97
C ASN A 549 -28.76 0.56 10.39
N GLU A 550 -28.42 0.67 9.11
CA GLU A 550 -27.48 -0.24 8.48
C GLU A 550 -26.07 0.02 8.97
N VAL A 551 -25.34 -1.05 9.26
CA VAL A 551 -23.91 -1.02 9.57
C VAL A 551 -23.17 -1.89 8.59
N ILE A 552 -21.91 -1.54 8.32
CA ILE A 552 -21.02 -2.31 7.47
C ILE A 552 -19.78 -2.63 8.28
N THR A 553 -19.52 -3.89 8.48
CA THR A 553 -18.39 -4.37 9.28
C THR A 553 -17.36 -5.10 8.43
N HIS A 554 -16.20 -5.40 9.02
CA HIS A 554 -15.16 -6.15 8.33
C HIS A 554 -15.59 -7.60 8.08
N ARG A 555 -15.23 -8.14 6.91
CA ARG A 555 -15.44 -9.55 6.57
C ARG A 555 -14.42 -10.48 7.24
N MET A 556 -13.33 -9.90 7.74
CA MET A 556 -12.29 -10.57 8.49
C MET A 556 -12.56 -10.44 9.97
N SER A 557 -12.28 -11.51 10.71
CA SER A 557 -12.51 -11.63 12.15
C SER A 557 -11.44 -12.51 12.79
N SER A 558 -11.62 -12.81 14.07
CA SER A 558 -10.87 -13.83 14.79
C SER A 558 -11.80 -14.92 15.31
N ILE A 559 -11.26 -16.11 15.55
CA ILE A 559 -12.01 -17.21 16.15
C ILE A 559 -12.49 -16.83 17.55
N GLU A 560 -11.72 -16.03 18.26
CA GLU A 560 -12.05 -15.51 19.58
C GLU A 560 -13.30 -14.60 19.54
N ALA A 561 -13.33 -13.64 18.63
CA ALA A 561 -14.49 -12.76 18.43
C ALA A 561 -15.76 -13.54 18.04
N GLU A 562 -15.63 -14.51 17.15
CA GLU A 562 -16.75 -15.39 16.78
C GLU A 562 -17.25 -16.25 17.97
N ASN A 563 -16.35 -16.71 18.82
CA ASN A 563 -16.68 -17.48 20.02
C ASN A 563 -17.36 -16.64 21.10
N HIS A 564 -17.36 -15.31 21.02
CA HIS A 564 -18.17 -14.46 21.90
C HIS A 564 -19.67 -14.74 21.76
N LEU A 565 -20.11 -15.32 20.63
CA LEU A 565 -21.51 -15.79 20.45
C LEU A 565 -21.84 -17.05 21.26
N LEU A 566 -20.88 -17.63 21.95
CA LEU A 566 -21.07 -18.87 22.71
C LEU A 566 -20.86 -18.62 24.21
N PRO A 567 -21.53 -19.38 25.09
CA PRO A 567 -21.25 -19.36 26.53
C PRO A 567 -19.76 -19.67 26.79
N LYS A 568 -19.15 -19.00 27.77
CA LYS A 568 -17.73 -19.21 28.12
C LYS A 568 -17.42 -20.69 28.36
N GLY A 569 -16.33 -21.15 27.76
CA GLY A 569 -15.89 -22.56 27.83
C GLY A 569 -16.50 -23.45 26.75
N THR A 570 -17.31 -22.89 25.86
CA THR A 570 -17.78 -23.56 24.64
C THR A 570 -17.02 -22.98 23.47
N GLU A 571 -16.43 -23.86 22.66
CA GLU A 571 -15.74 -23.45 21.45
C GLU A 571 -16.56 -23.84 20.22
N SER A 572 -16.47 -23.02 19.20
CA SER A 572 -17.08 -23.32 17.91
C SER A 572 -16.39 -24.53 17.25
N SER A 573 -17.17 -25.51 16.82
CA SER A 573 -16.66 -26.61 16.00
C SER A 573 -16.56 -26.26 14.50
N LEU A 574 -16.84 -25.02 14.13
CA LEU A 574 -16.83 -24.58 12.74
C LEU A 574 -15.40 -24.46 12.20
N GLU A 575 -15.21 -24.89 10.98
CA GLU A 575 -13.98 -24.63 10.23
C GLU A 575 -14.01 -23.21 9.67
N TYR A 576 -12.83 -22.56 9.62
CA TYR A 576 -12.68 -21.17 9.15
C TYR A 576 -11.74 -21.10 7.96
N VAL A 577 -12.05 -20.19 7.03
CA VAL A 577 -11.12 -19.75 5.98
C VAL A 577 -10.08 -18.86 6.63
N ARG A 578 -8.81 -19.30 6.62
CA ARG A 578 -7.68 -18.58 7.23
C ARG A 578 -6.94 -17.72 6.21
N LEU A 579 -6.55 -16.52 6.61
CA LEU A 579 -5.70 -15.65 5.82
C LEU A 579 -4.24 -16.10 5.94
N VAL A 580 -3.51 -16.13 4.82
CA VAL A 580 -2.09 -16.50 4.79
C VAL A 580 -1.22 -15.43 5.47
N ASN A 581 -1.55 -14.16 5.24
CA ASN A 581 -0.84 -13.00 5.77
C ASN A 581 -1.84 -11.99 6.36
N PRO A 582 -2.39 -12.24 7.56
CA PRO A 582 -3.31 -11.30 8.19
C PRO A 582 -2.59 -10.01 8.58
N ILE A 583 -3.26 -8.87 8.44
CA ILE A 583 -2.72 -7.55 8.82
C ILE A 583 -2.51 -7.48 10.34
N ALA A 584 -3.42 -8.11 11.10
CA ALA A 584 -3.36 -8.19 12.56
C ALA A 584 -4.02 -9.52 13.01
N PRO A 585 -3.69 -10.02 14.22
CA PRO A 585 -4.26 -11.27 14.76
C PRO A 585 -5.79 -11.28 14.80
N GLU A 586 -6.41 -10.12 15.01
CA GLU A 586 -7.86 -9.90 15.06
C GLU A 586 -8.54 -10.13 13.71
N TYR A 587 -7.76 -10.18 12.62
CA TYR A 587 -8.25 -10.39 11.25
C TYR A 587 -7.67 -11.67 10.61
N ALA A 588 -7.47 -12.71 11.43
CA ALA A 588 -6.80 -13.95 10.98
C ALA A 588 -7.70 -14.89 10.16
N VAL A 589 -9.01 -14.74 10.24
CA VAL A 589 -9.98 -15.60 9.58
C VAL A 589 -11.10 -14.80 8.90
N MET A 590 -11.75 -15.42 7.91
CA MET A 590 -12.99 -14.87 7.36
C MET A 590 -14.16 -15.24 8.28
N ARG A 591 -15.09 -14.30 8.53
CA ARG A 591 -16.22 -14.46 9.44
C ARG A 591 -17.18 -15.58 9.03
N ARG A 592 -17.73 -16.27 10.02
CA ARG A 592 -18.79 -17.27 9.90
C ARG A 592 -20.16 -16.73 10.36
N SER A 593 -20.16 -15.58 11.04
CA SER A 593 -21.38 -14.94 11.54
C SER A 593 -21.35 -13.43 11.28
N VAL A 594 -22.43 -12.90 10.72
CA VAL A 594 -22.67 -11.45 10.66
C VAL A 594 -23.17 -10.95 12.02
N LEU A 595 -23.87 -11.79 12.78
CA LEU A 595 -24.39 -11.41 14.09
C LEU A 595 -23.26 -11.07 15.07
N ALA A 596 -22.13 -11.79 15.06
CA ALA A 596 -20.96 -11.46 15.88
C ALA A 596 -20.51 -10.02 15.62
N SER A 597 -20.35 -9.66 14.35
CA SER A 597 -19.93 -8.32 13.95
C SER A 597 -20.94 -7.22 14.33
N VAL A 598 -22.24 -7.47 14.17
CA VAL A 598 -23.31 -6.54 14.61
C VAL A 598 -23.26 -6.32 16.11
N LEU A 599 -23.04 -7.38 16.91
CA LEU A 599 -22.94 -7.27 18.36
C LEU A 599 -21.71 -6.49 18.83
N GLU A 600 -20.57 -6.60 18.13
CA GLU A 600 -19.41 -5.74 18.38
C GLU A 600 -19.75 -4.26 18.15
N VAL A 601 -20.52 -3.95 17.10
CA VAL A 601 -20.98 -2.57 16.85
C VAL A 601 -21.90 -2.11 17.97
N VAL A 602 -22.83 -2.96 18.45
CA VAL A 602 -23.69 -2.64 19.59
C VAL A 602 -22.87 -2.38 20.84
N GLU A 603 -21.86 -3.20 21.14
CA GLU A 603 -20.96 -3.05 22.28
C GLU A 603 -20.23 -1.71 22.28
N HIS A 604 -19.69 -1.31 21.13
CA HIS A 604 -19.01 -0.03 21.00
C HIS A 604 -19.95 1.17 21.18
N ASN A 605 -21.21 1.04 20.73
CA ASN A 605 -22.16 2.15 20.71
C ASN A 605 -23.04 2.25 21.98
N VAL A 606 -23.26 1.15 22.72
CA VAL A 606 -24.11 1.15 23.93
C VAL A 606 -23.59 2.10 25.02
N ARG A 607 -22.28 2.39 25.01
CA ARG A 607 -21.64 3.38 25.91
C ARG A 607 -22.02 4.81 25.57
N LEU A 608 -22.43 5.09 24.32
CA LEU A 608 -22.75 6.41 23.81
C LEU A 608 -24.25 6.67 23.77
N ARG A 609 -25.05 5.63 23.47
CA ARG A 609 -26.50 5.70 23.32
C ARG A 609 -27.18 4.50 23.94
N GLU A 610 -28.25 4.74 24.68
CA GLU A 610 -29.03 3.68 25.36
C GLU A 610 -29.89 2.88 24.37
N ASN A 611 -30.48 3.55 23.37
CA ASN A 611 -31.36 2.96 22.37
C ASN A 611 -30.61 2.70 21.07
N LEU A 612 -30.44 1.44 20.70
CA LEU A 612 -29.76 1.04 19.48
C LEU A 612 -30.61 0.04 18.70
N ALA A 613 -30.63 0.21 17.38
CA ALA A 613 -31.26 -0.69 16.44
C ALA A 613 -30.37 -0.74 15.17
N PHE A 614 -29.62 -1.81 15.02
CA PHE A 614 -28.66 -1.97 13.91
C PHE A 614 -28.97 -3.24 13.13
N PHE A 615 -28.68 -3.21 11.81
CA PHE A 615 -28.69 -4.40 10.96
C PHE A 615 -27.52 -4.38 9.99
N GLU A 616 -27.12 -5.56 9.54
CA GLU A 616 -26.16 -5.74 8.45
C GLU A 616 -26.63 -6.85 7.50
N ILE A 617 -26.52 -6.59 6.20
CA ILE A 617 -26.55 -7.60 5.15
C ILE A 617 -25.12 -7.86 4.72
N GLY A 618 -24.61 -9.05 4.97
CA GLY A 618 -23.23 -9.38 4.72
C GLY A 618 -22.98 -10.84 4.39
N GLN A 619 -21.85 -11.09 3.72
CA GLN A 619 -21.39 -12.45 3.40
C GLN A 619 -20.71 -13.08 4.61
N VAL A 620 -20.90 -14.40 4.74
CA VAL A 620 -20.12 -15.28 5.62
C VAL A 620 -19.38 -16.30 4.76
N PHE A 621 -18.31 -16.90 5.29
CA PHE A 621 -17.39 -17.71 4.49
C PHE A 621 -17.27 -19.13 5.06
N SER A 622 -17.70 -20.11 4.27
CA SER A 622 -17.65 -21.53 4.65
C SER A 622 -16.66 -22.28 3.79
N PRO A 623 -15.61 -22.91 4.35
CA PRO A 623 -14.66 -23.70 3.60
C PRO A 623 -15.34 -24.82 2.82
N GLN A 624 -14.84 -25.13 1.62
CA GLN A 624 -15.28 -26.23 0.77
C GLN A 624 -14.06 -27.02 0.27
N GLY A 625 -13.41 -27.82 1.12
CA GLY A 625 -12.28 -28.64 0.73
C GLY A 625 -11.18 -27.82 0.00
N GLU A 626 -10.80 -28.23 -1.22
CA GLU A 626 -9.80 -27.55 -2.05
C GLU A 626 -10.37 -26.41 -2.95
N GLY A 627 -11.68 -26.17 -2.92
CA GLY A 627 -12.36 -25.17 -3.73
C GLY A 627 -12.40 -23.79 -3.08
N LEU A 628 -13.00 -22.83 -3.81
CA LEU A 628 -13.34 -21.53 -3.22
C LEU A 628 -14.39 -21.72 -2.12
N PRO A 629 -14.37 -20.90 -1.06
CA PRO A 629 -15.37 -20.98 0.00
C PRO A 629 -16.78 -20.66 -0.53
N LEU A 630 -17.81 -21.17 0.15
CA LEU A 630 -19.17 -20.65 -0.03
C LEU A 630 -19.27 -19.29 0.65
N GLU A 631 -19.94 -18.35 -0.02
CA GLU A 631 -20.10 -16.97 0.44
C GLU A 631 -21.60 -16.56 0.53
N PRO A 632 -22.47 -17.30 1.27
CA PRO A 632 -23.86 -16.92 1.38
C PRO A 632 -24.04 -15.61 2.13
N ARG A 633 -25.06 -14.84 1.72
CA ARG A 633 -25.45 -13.62 2.42
C ARG A 633 -26.32 -13.95 3.63
N ARG A 634 -26.06 -13.23 4.72
CA ARG A 634 -26.86 -13.28 5.95
C ARG A 634 -27.45 -11.90 6.22
N LEU A 635 -28.62 -11.88 6.84
CA LEU A 635 -29.20 -10.68 7.45
C LEU A 635 -29.15 -10.87 8.95
N ALA A 636 -28.37 -10.06 9.65
CA ALA A 636 -28.36 -10.03 11.10
C ALA A 636 -28.77 -8.65 11.61
N PHE A 637 -29.50 -8.61 12.71
CA PHE A 637 -29.85 -7.36 13.36
C PHE A 637 -29.99 -7.49 14.86
N ALA A 638 -29.81 -6.38 15.56
CA ALA A 638 -29.89 -6.32 17.00
C ALA A 638 -30.57 -5.02 17.45
N ILE A 639 -31.40 -5.13 18.49
CA ILE A 639 -32.06 -4.01 19.16
C ILE A 639 -31.83 -4.09 20.67
N THR A 640 -31.63 -2.91 21.29
CA THR A 640 -31.53 -2.79 22.75
C THR A 640 -32.01 -1.42 23.21
N GLY A 641 -32.30 -1.30 24.51
CA GLY A 641 -32.70 -0.05 25.14
C GLY A 641 -34.17 0.03 25.41
N ARG A 642 -34.76 1.16 25.08
CA ARG A 642 -36.20 1.44 25.37
C ARG A 642 -36.97 1.54 24.07
N ARG A 643 -38.25 1.20 24.14
CA ARG A 643 -39.20 1.27 23.00
C ARG A 643 -39.37 2.70 22.45
N TYR A 644 -39.32 3.70 23.34
CA TYR A 644 -39.42 5.12 22.99
C TYR A 644 -38.36 5.94 23.75
N GLU A 645 -37.87 7.00 23.15
CA GLU A 645 -37.02 7.96 23.85
C GLU A 645 -37.83 8.69 24.94
N SER A 646 -37.15 9.06 26.02
CA SER A 646 -37.77 9.84 27.10
C SER A 646 -38.14 11.25 26.59
N ALA A 647 -39.42 11.62 26.68
CA ALA A 647 -39.90 12.93 26.30
C ALA A 647 -40.64 13.59 27.49
N TRP A 648 -40.92 14.88 27.39
CA TRP A 648 -41.57 15.66 28.45
C TRP A 648 -42.98 15.18 28.79
N ASP A 649 -43.64 14.50 27.85
CA ASP A 649 -45.02 13.96 27.94
C ASP A 649 -45.04 12.45 28.12
N SER A 650 -43.89 11.76 28.04
CA SER A 650 -43.80 10.31 28.22
C SER A 650 -43.08 9.94 29.51
N LYS A 651 -43.68 9.05 30.32
CA LYS A 651 -42.99 8.42 31.45
C LYS A 651 -41.84 7.58 30.92
N LEU A 652 -40.83 7.31 31.76
CA LEU A 652 -39.69 6.45 31.46
C LEU A 652 -40.16 5.19 30.69
N GLY A 653 -39.74 5.11 29.44
CA GLY A 653 -40.22 4.14 28.47
C GLY A 653 -39.95 2.69 28.90
N VAL A 654 -40.85 1.82 28.50
CA VAL A 654 -40.72 0.36 28.66
C VAL A 654 -39.50 -0.08 27.83
N LYS A 655 -38.69 -0.99 28.38
CA LYS A 655 -37.59 -1.63 27.63
C LYS A 655 -38.16 -2.47 26.49
N VAL A 656 -37.38 -2.56 25.42
CA VAL A 656 -37.69 -3.47 24.31
C VAL A 656 -37.68 -4.90 24.81
N ASP A 657 -38.57 -5.74 24.28
CA ASP A 657 -38.72 -7.13 24.64
C ASP A 657 -38.81 -8.03 23.40
N PHE A 658 -39.00 -9.32 23.64
CA PHE A 658 -39.13 -10.34 22.59
C PHE A 658 -40.20 -10.00 21.55
N TYR A 659 -41.32 -9.39 21.99
CA TYR A 659 -42.43 -9.06 21.08
C TYR A 659 -42.15 -7.84 20.20
N ASP A 660 -41.29 -6.91 20.63
CA ASP A 660 -40.79 -5.83 19.78
C ASP A 660 -39.95 -6.41 18.62
N LEU A 661 -39.02 -7.29 18.94
CA LEU A 661 -38.21 -7.99 17.93
C LEU A 661 -39.09 -8.82 16.99
N LYS A 662 -40.03 -9.58 17.54
CA LYS A 662 -41.01 -10.35 16.77
C LYS A 662 -41.81 -9.46 15.82
N GLY A 663 -42.24 -8.28 16.27
CA GLY A 663 -42.93 -7.29 15.43
C GLY A 663 -42.11 -6.83 14.23
N ILE A 664 -40.82 -6.61 14.42
CA ILE A 664 -39.87 -6.28 13.30
C ILE A 664 -39.80 -7.44 12.31
N VAL A 665 -39.66 -8.68 12.80
CA VAL A 665 -39.63 -9.89 11.95
C VAL A 665 -40.95 -10.05 11.18
N GLU A 666 -42.08 -9.88 11.83
CA GLU A 666 -43.40 -9.96 11.19
C GLU A 666 -43.61 -8.89 10.12
N ALA A 667 -43.21 -7.67 10.43
CA ALA A 667 -43.30 -6.54 9.48
C ALA A 667 -42.41 -6.76 8.27
N LEU A 668 -41.13 -7.21 8.46
CA LEU A 668 -40.24 -7.56 7.37
C LEU A 668 -40.82 -8.64 6.47
N MET A 669 -41.27 -9.76 7.04
CA MET A 669 -41.78 -10.90 6.26
C MET A 669 -43.11 -10.57 5.58
N SER A 670 -43.96 -9.78 6.22
CA SER A 670 -45.20 -9.26 5.63
C SER A 670 -44.95 -8.35 4.45
N ALA A 671 -44.00 -7.41 4.57
CA ALA A 671 -43.60 -6.50 3.48
C ALA A 671 -42.95 -7.24 2.28
N LEU A 672 -42.38 -8.40 2.56
CA LEU A 672 -41.85 -9.32 1.55
C LEU A 672 -42.90 -10.29 1.00
N HIS A 673 -44.16 -10.25 1.50
CA HIS A 673 -45.27 -11.14 1.13
C HIS A 673 -44.96 -12.62 1.40
N LEU A 674 -44.24 -12.93 2.47
CA LEU A 674 -43.92 -14.29 2.90
C LEU A 674 -44.84 -14.71 4.02
N GLY A 675 -45.57 -15.78 3.81
CA GLY A 675 -46.42 -16.41 4.83
C GLY A 675 -45.60 -17.33 5.73
N ILE A 676 -45.18 -16.82 6.87
CA ILE A 676 -44.31 -17.52 7.82
C ILE A 676 -45.09 -18.12 9.00
N SER A 677 -44.43 -19.07 9.67
CA SER A 677 -44.83 -19.59 10.98
C SER A 677 -43.63 -19.55 11.93
N TYR A 678 -43.93 -19.76 13.22
CA TYR A 678 -42.92 -19.76 14.27
C TYR A 678 -42.83 -21.11 14.94
N ALA A 679 -41.62 -21.54 15.28
CA ALA A 679 -41.39 -22.72 16.12
C ALA A 679 -40.40 -22.35 17.24
N PRO A 680 -40.59 -22.94 18.46
CA PRO A 680 -39.56 -22.84 19.49
C PRO A 680 -38.23 -23.33 18.93
N ALA A 681 -37.12 -22.63 19.23
CA ALA A 681 -35.80 -23.02 18.77
C ALA A 681 -34.79 -23.02 19.93
N GLU A 682 -33.86 -23.93 19.84
CA GLU A 682 -32.69 -23.96 20.72
C GLU A 682 -31.49 -23.50 19.92
N HIS A 683 -30.78 -22.47 20.41
CA HIS A 683 -29.58 -21.95 19.78
C HIS A 683 -28.61 -21.46 20.87
N PRO A 684 -27.32 -21.79 20.79
CA PRO A 684 -26.36 -21.50 21.87
C PRO A 684 -26.21 -20.02 22.20
N SER A 685 -26.42 -19.15 21.21
CA SER A 685 -26.34 -17.70 21.41
C SER A 685 -27.57 -17.06 22.01
N PHE A 686 -28.70 -17.75 22.05
CA PHE A 686 -29.98 -17.19 22.49
C PHE A 686 -30.48 -17.79 23.80
N HIS A 687 -31.31 -17.05 24.50
CA HIS A 687 -31.97 -17.49 25.74
C HIS A 687 -32.93 -18.67 25.48
N PRO A 688 -32.78 -19.80 26.16
CA PRO A 688 -33.53 -21.03 25.85
C PRO A 688 -35.05 -20.89 25.92
N GLY A 689 -35.58 -19.96 26.73
CA GLY A 689 -37.03 -19.68 26.84
C GLY A 689 -37.50 -18.50 25.98
N LYS A 690 -36.64 -17.86 25.23
CA LYS A 690 -36.99 -16.67 24.44
C LYS A 690 -36.25 -16.69 23.07
N CYS A 691 -36.31 -17.84 22.40
CA CYS A 691 -35.75 -18.06 21.07
C CYS A 691 -36.78 -18.76 20.18
N ALA A 692 -36.94 -18.27 18.95
CA ALA A 692 -37.85 -18.85 17.98
C ALA A 692 -37.16 -18.92 16.59
N ALA A 693 -37.49 -19.99 15.86
CA ALA A 693 -37.21 -20.13 14.45
C ALA A 693 -38.35 -19.53 13.62
N VAL A 694 -38.01 -18.89 12.52
CA VAL A 694 -38.93 -18.44 11.48
C VAL A 694 -38.96 -19.51 10.39
N MET A 695 -40.11 -20.01 10.09
CA MET A 695 -40.32 -21.10 9.14
C MET A 695 -41.17 -20.65 7.94
N LEU A 696 -40.74 -21.00 6.74
CA LEU A 696 -41.55 -20.92 5.54
C LEU A 696 -41.91 -22.33 5.08
N GLY A 697 -43.09 -22.81 5.50
CA GLY A 697 -43.41 -24.21 5.41
C GLY A 697 -42.45 -25.05 6.26
N GLU A 698 -41.72 -25.96 5.64
CA GLU A 698 -40.71 -26.80 6.30
C GLU A 698 -39.28 -26.17 6.29
N VAL A 699 -39.09 -25.02 5.59
CA VAL A 699 -37.77 -24.39 5.42
C VAL A 699 -37.52 -23.39 6.53
N PRO A 700 -36.46 -23.53 7.34
CA PRO A 700 -36.06 -22.54 8.32
C PRO A 700 -35.38 -21.35 7.62
N LEU A 701 -35.88 -20.14 7.85
CA LEU A 701 -35.29 -18.90 7.32
C LEU A 701 -34.25 -18.30 8.27
N GLY A 702 -34.31 -18.61 9.56
CA GLY A 702 -33.40 -18.12 10.59
C GLY A 702 -33.99 -18.19 11.98
N VAL A 703 -33.29 -17.61 12.93
CA VAL A 703 -33.62 -17.57 14.35
C VAL A 703 -33.63 -16.15 14.89
N PHE A 704 -34.43 -15.88 15.87
CA PHE A 704 -34.46 -14.62 16.60
C PHE A 704 -34.78 -14.81 18.06
N GLY A 705 -34.33 -13.90 18.93
CA GLY A 705 -34.57 -14.00 20.35
C GLY A 705 -33.77 -13.03 21.20
N GLU A 706 -33.88 -13.20 22.51
CA GLU A 706 -33.01 -12.50 23.47
C GLU A 706 -31.66 -13.22 23.57
N LEU A 707 -30.53 -12.48 23.63
CA LEU A 707 -29.22 -13.08 23.84
C LEU A 707 -29.20 -13.93 25.12
N HIS A 708 -28.48 -15.04 25.07
CA HIS A 708 -28.21 -15.85 26.24
C HIS A 708 -27.46 -15.04 27.31
N PRO A 709 -27.83 -15.07 28.60
CA PRO A 709 -27.17 -14.28 29.63
C PRO A 709 -25.63 -14.47 29.69
N ALA A 710 -25.16 -15.70 29.46
CA ALA A 710 -23.74 -15.98 29.40
C ALA A 710 -23.03 -15.38 28.15
N VAL A 711 -23.72 -15.25 27.03
CA VAL A 711 -23.25 -14.61 25.82
C VAL A 711 -23.27 -13.08 26.00
N GLN A 712 -24.33 -12.54 26.58
CA GLN A 712 -24.46 -11.14 26.94
C GLN A 712 -23.28 -10.66 27.81
N ALA A 713 -22.83 -11.50 28.75
CA ALA A 713 -21.66 -11.20 29.60
C ALA A 713 -20.33 -11.20 28.85
N ASN A 714 -20.23 -11.76 27.63
CA ASN A 714 -19.01 -11.68 26.81
C ASN A 714 -18.82 -10.30 26.17
N TYR A 715 -19.91 -9.53 26.00
CA TYR A 715 -19.95 -8.19 25.42
C TYR A 715 -20.17 -7.08 26.47
N ASP A 716 -20.11 -7.38 27.75
CA ASP A 716 -20.36 -6.42 28.84
C ASP A 716 -21.71 -5.67 28.75
N PHE A 717 -22.74 -6.28 28.13
CA PHE A 717 -24.06 -5.66 28.02
C PHE A 717 -24.80 -5.60 29.34
N VAL A 718 -25.22 -4.39 29.72
CA VAL A 718 -25.99 -4.13 30.96
C VAL A 718 -27.50 -4.34 30.76
N SER A 719 -28.00 -4.07 29.56
CA SER A 719 -29.40 -4.24 29.19
C SER A 719 -29.56 -5.45 28.25
N PRO A 720 -30.71 -6.12 28.28
CA PRO A 720 -30.97 -7.19 27.32
C PRO A 720 -30.78 -6.72 25.87
N VAL A 721 -30.13 -7.54 25.08
CA VAL A 721 -30.00 -7.37 23.63
C VAL A 721 -30.82 -8.44 22.94
N LEU A 722 -31.63 -7.99 22.00
CA LEU A 722 -32.52 -8.85 21.21
C LEU A 722 -32.00 -8.88 19.79
N CYS A 723 -31.83 -10.07 19.23
CA CYS A 723 -31.14 -10.23 17.93
C CYS A 723 -31.86 -11.23 17.04
N ALA A 724 -31.51 -11.14 15.76
CA ALA A 724 -31.95 -12.11 14.75
C ALA A 724 -30.80 -12.41 13.79
N ASP A 725 -30.79 -13.63 13.29
CA ASP A 725 -29.83 -14.09 12.26
C ASP A 725 -30.56 -14.92 11.22
N PHE A 726 -30.67 -14.42 10.01
CA PHE A 726 -31.40 -14.99 8.91
C PHE A 726 -30.52 -15.41 7.74
N ASP A 727 -30.89 -16.54 7.13
CA ASP A 727 -30.38 -16.92 5.81
C ASP A 727 -31.04 -16.05 4.74
N LEU A 728 -30.31 -15.04 4.27
CA LEU A 728 -30.85 -14.13 3.26
C LEU A 728 -31.06 -14.81 1.91
N GLU A 729 -30.22 -15.79 1.55
CA GLU A 729 -30.39 -16.52 0.29
C GLU A 729 -31.70 -17.31 0.28
N ALA A 730 -32.05 -17.93 1.40
CA ALA A 730 -33.34 -18.63 1.56
C ALA A 730 -34.51 -17.64 1.44
N ILE A 731 -34.41 -16.46 2.07
CA ILE A 731 -35.43 -15.41 1.96
C ILE A 731 -35.58 -14.93 0.52
N LEU A 732 -34.44 -14.50 -0.14
CA LEU A 732 -34.48 -13.97 -1.48
C LEU A 732 -34.97 -14.97 -2.52
N SER A 733 -34.63 -16.25 -2.34
CA SER A 733 -35.10 -17.32 -3.23
C SER A 733 -36.62 -17.57 -3.11
N ALA A 734 -37.18 -17.33 -1.93
CA ALA A 734 -38.60 -17.53 -1.67
C ALA A 734 -39.50 -16.35 -2.07
N LEU A 735 -38.88 -15.19 -2.43
CA LEU A 735 -39.66 -14.01 -2.80
C LEU A 735 -40.51 -14.25 -4.06
N PRO A 736 -41.81 -13.94 -4.04
CA PRO A 736 -42.67 -14.07 -5.21
C PRO A 736 -42.24 -13.07 -6.29
N ILE A 737 -42.48 -13.45 -7.54
CA ILE A 737 -42.21 -12.56 -8.70
C ILE A 737 -43.20 -11.38 -8.71
N GLY A 738 -44.39 -11.57 -8.13
CA GLY A 738 -45.42 -10.57 -8.00
C GLY A 738 -46.38 -10.99 -6.90
N PHE A 739 -47.34 -10.16 -6.58
CA PHE A 739 -48.40 -10.46 -5.63
C PHE A 739 -49.77 -10.09 -6.20
N ASP A 740 -50.80 -10.85 -5.81
CA ASP A 740 -52.16 -10.58 -6.22
C ASP A 740 -52.77 -9.44 -5.37
N SER A 741 -53.17 -8.40 -6.03
CA SER A 741 -53.94 -7.31 -5.38
C SER A 741 -55.37 -7.75 -5.17
N ARG A 742 -55.78 -7.69 -3.92
CA ARG A 742 -57.20 -7.93 -3.59
C ARG A 742 -57.98 -6.63 -3.69
N PRO A 743 -59.20 -6.68 -4.28
CA PRO A 743 -60.06 -5.51 -4.27
C PRO A 743 -60.44 -5.10 -2.86
N VAL A 744 -60.65 -3.79 -2.63
CA VAL A 744 -61.16 -3.33 -1.35
C VAL A 744 -62.62 -3.78 -1.22
N PRO A 745 -63.03 -4.44 -0.09
CA PRO A 745 -64.39 -4.86 0.12
C PRO A 745 -65.36 -3.65 0.16
N GLU A 746 -66.44 -3.70 -0.55
CA GLU A 746 -67.47 -2.61 -0.61
C GLU A 746 -68.42 -2.67 0.58
N PHE A 747 -68.50 -3.82 1.25
CA PHE A 747 -69.44 -4.04 2.36
C PHE A 747 -68.76 -3.90 3.72
N PRO A 748 -69.42 -3.30 4.73
CA PRO A 748 -68.84 -3.10 6.05
C PRO A 748 -68.61 -4.46 6.78
N PRO A 749 -67.54 -4.58 7.60
CA PRO A 749 -67.28 -5.77 8.40
C PRO A 749 -68.21 -5.84 9.61
N VAL A 750 -68.42 -7.06 10.11
CA VAL A 750 -68.96 -7.34 11.46
C VAL A 750 -67.79 -7.71 12.36
N LEU A 751 -67.67 -7.08 13.52
CA LEU A 751 -66.62 -7.34 14.51
C LEU A 751 -67.22 -8.08 15.71
N GLU A 752 -66.61 -9.18 16.10
CA GLU A 752 -66.96 -9.93 17.32
C GLU A 752 -65.69 -10.37 18.05
N ASP A 753 -65.77 -10.47 19.37
CA ASP A 753 -64.66 -10.96 20.19
C ASP A 753 -65.04 -12.33 20.75
N ILE A 754 -64.06 -13.21 20.82
CA ILE A 754 -64.16 -14.49 21.52
C ILE A 754 -63.00 -14.64 22.51
N ALA A 755 -63.32 -15.14 23.71
CA ALA A 755 -62.29 -15.50 24.67
C ALA A 755 -62.40 -17.00 24.95
N VAL A 756 -61.33 -17.76 24.77
CA VAL A 756 -61.26 -19.19 24.92
C VAL A 756 -60.26 -19.64 25.96
N ILE A 757 -60.62 -20.49 26.87
CA ILE A 757 -59.70 -21.07 27.86
C ILE A 757 -59.13 -22.35 27.29
N VAL A 758 -57.83 -22.45 27.23
CA VAL A 758 -57.04 -23.56 26.66
C VAL A 758 -55.93 -23.97 27.63
N ASP A 759 -55.30 -25.11 27.37
CA ASP A 759 -54.15 -25.55 28.13
C ASP A 759 -52.96 -24.55 27.92
N GLU A 760 -52.20 -24.30 28.98
CA GLU A 760 -51.06 -23.41 28.98
C GLU A 760 -50.04 -23.77 27.88
N ALA A 761 -49.79 -25.06 27.68
CA ALA A 761 -48.86 -25.57 26.70
C ALA A 761 -49.33 -25.44 25.25
N LEU A 762 -50.64 -25.16 24.99
CA LEU A 762 -51.15 -25.03 23.62
C LEU A 762 -50.70 -23.70 23.00
N PRO A 763 -49.96 -23.70 21.88
CA PRO A 763 -49.54 -22.46 21.20
C PRO A 763 -50.77 -21.68 20.69
N ALA A 764 -50.77 -20.34 20.88
CA ALA A 764 -51.85 -19.46 20.41
C ALA A 764 -52.01 -19.53 18.88
N ASP A 765 -50.95 -19.70 18.14
CA ASP A 765 -50.92 -19.85 16.67
C ASP A 765 -51.76 -21.06 16.21
N ARG A 766 -51.74 -22.18 16.93
CA ARG A 766 -52.56 -23.35 16.59
C ARG A 766 -54.05 -23.04 16.77
N VAL A 767 -54.40 -22.25 17.78
CA VAL A 767 -55.76 -21.80 18.03
C VAL A 767 -56.22 -20.84 16.93
N GLU A 768 -55.41 -19.88 16.60
CA GLU A 768 -55.67 -18.91 15.53
C GLU A 768 -55.79 -19.59 14.15
N THR A 769 -54.89 -20.52 13.83
CA THR A 769 -54.95 -21.30 12.58
C THR A 769 -56.28 -22.06 12.48
N LEU A 770 -56.74 -22.72 13.57
CA LEU A 770 -57.99 -23.43 13.57
C LEU A 770 -59.19 -22.49 13.42
N ILE A 771 -59.15 -21.29 14.03
CA ILE A 771 -60.15 -20.23 13.88
C ILE A 771 -60.20 -19.79 12.40
N ARG A 772 -59.08 -19.46 11.76
CA ARG A 772 -59.01 -19.04 10.36
C ARG A 772 -59.53 -20.12 9.40
N LEU A 773 -59.08 -21.35 9.59
CA LEU A 773 -59.54 -22.51 8.78
C LEU A 773 -61.04 -22.73 8.90
N THR A 774 -61.59 -22.59 10.11
CA THR A 774 -63.01 -22.86 10.38
C THR A 774 -63.91 -21.71 9.92
N GLY A 775 -63.42 -20.48 10.07
CA GLY A 775 -64.13 -19.25 9.63
C GLY A 775 -64.22 -19.12 8.12
N GLY A 776 -63.25 -19.69 7.39
CA GLY A 776 -63.22 -19.75 5.93
C GLY A 776 -63.19 -18.34 5.30
N LYS A 777 -63.73 -18.19 4.08
CA LYS A 777 -63.63 -16.97 3.27
C LYS A 777 -64.32 -15.74 3.87
N MET A 778 -65.29 -15.95 4.81
CA MET A 778 -66.01 -14.83 5.44
C MET A 778 -65.32 -14.26 6.67
N LEU A 779 -64.31 -14.95 7.19
CA LEU A 779 -63.48 -14.47 8.28
C LEU A 779 -62.26 -13.75 7.66
N ALA A 780 -62.35 -12.42 7.61
CA ALA A 780 -61.34 -11.58 6.96
C ALA A 780 -60.07 -11.42 7.80
N ASP A 781 -60.19 -11.29 9.13
CA ASP A 781 -59.07 -11.17 10.04
C ASP A 781 -59.34 -11.78 11.41
N VAL A 782 -58.26 -12.20 12.08
CA VAL A 782 -58.22 -12.74 13.45
C VAL A 782 -57.06 -12.09 14.16
N LYS A 783 -57.35 -11.45 15.30
CA LYS A 783 -56.32 -10.76 16.07
C LYS A 783 -56.37 -11.17 17.54
N LEU A 784 -55.30 -11.77 18.05
CA LEU A 784 -55.14 -12.00 19.48
C LEU A 784 -54.86 -10.64 20.15
N PHE A 785 -55.68 -10.20 21.08
CA PHE A 785 -55.50 -8.93 21.76
C PHE A 785 -55.31 -9.03 23.27
N ASP A 786 -55.60 -10.19 23.89
CA ASP A 786 -55.36 -10.41 25.32
C ASP A 786 -55.02 -11.87 25.63
N VAL A 787 -54.07 -12.07 26.56
CA VAL A 787 -53.66 -13.36 27.12
C VAL A 787 -53.75 -13.22 28.63
N PHE A 788 -54.74 -13.90 29.22
CA PHE A 788 -54.97 -13.83 30.65
C PHE A 788 -54.58 -15.12 31.36
N HIS A 789 -53.88 -14.97 32.48
CA HIS A 789 -53.52 -16.04 33.42
C HIS A 789 -54.10 -15.68 34.79
N GLY A 790 -54.70 -16.62 35.50
CA GLY A 790 -55.20 -16.36 36.84
C GLY A 790 -55.98 -17.54 37.39
N ASP A 791 -56.20 -17.55 38.72
CA ASP A 791 -56.85 -18.65 39.44
C ASP A 791 -58.27 -18.89 38.98
N GLN A 792 -58.92 -17.90 38.38
CA GLN A 792 -60.32 -17.95 37.91
C GLN A 792 -60.55 -18.95 36.75
N ILE A 793 -59.47 -19.22 35.97
CA ILE A 793 -59.55 -20.10 34.78
C ILE A 793 -58.98 -21.50 35.04
N GLY A 794 -58.40 -21.71 36.24
CA GLY A 794 -57.79 -22.96 36.69
C GLY A 794 -56.30 -23.08 36.44
N ALA A 795 -55.63 -23.86 37.28
CA ALA A 795 -54.15 -24.04 37.14
C ALA A 795 -53.82 -24.76 35.82
N GLY A 796 -52.70 -24.33 35.16
CA GLY A 796 -52.25 -24.89 33.88
C GLY A 796 -53.10 -24.51 32.67
N LYS A 797 -53.92 -23.47 32.80
CA LYS A 797 -54.75 -22.91 31.74
C LYS A 797 -54.39 -21.44 31.45
N LYS A 798 -54.62 -21.02 30.21
CA LYS A 798 -54.58 -19.62 29.76
C LYS A 798 -55.84 -19.27 29.00
N SER A 799 -56.30 -18.02 29.08
CA SER A 799 -57.41 -17.51 28.29
C SER A 799 -56.83 -16.66 27.15
N LEU A 800 -57.21 -16.98 25.93
CA LEU A 800 -56.84 -16.26 24.72
C LEU A 800 -58.05 -15.51 24.20
N ALA A 801 -57.96 -14.19 24.07
CA ALA A 801 -59.01 -13.34 23.53
C ALA A 801 -58.67 -12.86 22.12
N TYR A 802 -59.54 -13.24 21.18
CA TYR A 802 -59.40 -12.93 19.77
C TYR A 802 -60.49 -11.97 19.30
N SER A 803 -60.15 -10.95 18.56
CA SER A 803 -61.06 -10.13 17.78
C SER A 803 -61.17 -10.74 16.38
N LEU A 804 -62.39 -10.97 15.94
CA LEU A 804 -62.74 -11.61 14.69
C LEU A 804 -63.43 -10.62 13.77
N THR A 805 -62.88 -10.44 12.59
CA THR A 805 -63.44 -9.54 11.56
C THR A 805 -64.08 -10.39 10.48
N TYR A 806 -65.41 -10.34 10.40
CA TYR A 806 -66.16 -11.02 9.36
C TYR A 806 -66.51 -10.04 8.25
N GLN A 807 -66.24 -10.42 7.01
CA GLN A 807 -66.50 -9.56 5.86
C GLN A 807 -66.76 -10.43 4.61
N SER A 808 -67.64 -9.98 3.77
CA SER A 808 -67.94 -10.60 2.49
C SER A 808 -67.70 -9.62 1.36
N PHE A 809 -67.26 -10.09 0.22
CA PHE A 809 -67.15 -9.28 -1.01
C PHE A 809 -68.47 -9.19 -1.75
N ASP A 810 -69.48 -10.03 -1.42
CA ASP A 810 -70.71 -10.15 -2.22
C ASP A 810 -71.92 -9.50 -1.54
N LYS A 811 -71.91 -9.37 -0.21
CA LYS A 811 -73.06 -8.89 0.57
C LYS A 811 -72.69 -8.33 1.95
N THR A 812 -73.54 -7.49 2.48
CA THR A 812 -73.45 -7.12 3.92
C THR A 812 -73.79 -8.31 4.78
N LEU A 813 -72.92 -8.67 5.73
CA LEU A 813 -73.16 -9.72 6.71
C LEU A 813 -74.08 -9.21 7.82
N THR A 814 -74.92 -10.04 8.28
CA THR A 814 -75.77 -9.78 9.47
C THR A 814 -75.14 -10.39 10.73
N ASP A 815 -75.56 -9.93 11.92
CA ASP A 815 -75.12 -10.47 13.19
C ASP A 815 -75.42 -11.96 13.29
N ALA A 816 -76.52 -12.44 12.63
CA ALA A 816 -76.86 -13.84 12.55
C ALA A 816 -75.84 -14.65 11.71
N ASP A 817 -75.37 -14.10 10.57
CA ASP A 817 -74.35 -14.76 9.76
C ASP A 817 -73.03 -14.89 10.56
N ALA A 818 -72.63 -13.83 11.27
CA ALA A 818 -71.44 -13.83 12.12
C ALA A 818 -71.53 -14.81 13.28
N ALA A 819 -72.68 -14.83 13.99
CA ALA A 819 -72.93 -15.74 15.09
C ALA A 819 -72.89 -17.22 14.65
N GLN A 820 -73.41 -17.54 13.45
CA GLN A 820 -73.32 -18.90 12.91
C GLN A 820 -71.84 -19.34 12.71
N ILE A 821 -71.00 -18.44 12.15
CA ILE A 821 -69.56 -18.73 11.91
C ILE A 821 -68.82 -18.85 13.26
N ARG A 822 -69.09 -17.94 14.20
CA ARG A 822 -68.51 -17.95 15.54
C ARG A 822 -68.86 -19.28 16.24
N ASN A 823 -70.16 -19.70 16.23
CA ASN A 823 -70.57 -20.96 16.88
C ASN A 823 -69.88 -22.19 16.28
N LYS A 824 -69.65 -22.19 14.97
CA LYS A 824 -68.89 -23.23 14.28
C LYS A 824 -67.41 -23.20 14.72
N ILE A 825 -66.80 -22.03 14.87
CA ILE A 825 -65.39 -21.87 15.35
C ILE A 825 -65.31 -22.39 16.78
N VAL A 826 -66.21 -21.95 17.71
CA VAL A 826 -66.15 -22.33 19.09
C VAL A 826 -66.32 -23.87 19.24
N LYS A 827 -67.30 -24.45 18.55
CA LYS A 827 -67.50 -25.90 18.54
C LYS A 827 -66.28 -26.69 18.05
N ARG A 828 -65.59 -26.17 17.02
CA ARG A 828 -64.35 -26.78 16.49
C ARG A 828 -63.19 -26.68 17.47
N LEU A 829 -63.06 -25.57 18.16
CA LEU A 829 -62.04 -25.35 19.20
C LEU A 829 -62.26 -26.24 20.40
N GLU A 830 -63.55 -26.45 20.80
CA GLU A 830 -63.92 -27.41 21.86
C GLU A 830 -63.57 -28.85 21.48
N GLN A 831 -63.84 -29.24 20.24
CA GLN A 831 -63.57 -30.60 19.74
C GLN A 831 -62.12 -30.95 19.62
N GLU A 832 -61.30 -30.02 19.07
CA GLU A 832 -59.91 -30.27 18.77
C GLU A 832 -59.00 -30.03 19.96
N PHE A 833 -59.24 -28.99 20.76
CA PHE A 833 -58.36 -28.56 21.84
C PHE A 833 -58.98 -28.63 23.24
N GLY A 834 -60.22 -29.08 23.33
CA GLY A 834 -60.93 -29.07 24.62
C GLY A 834 -61.14 -27.65 25.17
N ALA A 835 -61.11 -26.66 24.30
CA ALA A 835 -61.26 -25.28 24.68
C ALA A 835 -62.60 -24.95 25.27
N LYS A 836 -62.64 -24.02 26.24
CA LYS A 836 -63.91 -23.57 26.83
C LYS A 836 -64.12 -22.11 26.57
N LEU A 837 -65.29 -21.69 26.07
CA LEU A 837 -65.63 -20.32 25.95
C LEU A 837 -65.64 -19.65 27.33
N ARG A 838 -64.93 -18.53 27.48
CA ARG A 838 -65.01 -17.74 28.71
C ARG A 838 -66.22 -16.83 28.62
N SER A 839 -67.14 -16.95 29.52
CA SER A 839 -68.32 -16.08 29.62
C SER A 839 -68.01 -14.71 30.18
#